data_86d6c21b04730ed5d67d1e337d8368b8
#
_entry.id   86d6c21b04730ed5d67d1e337d8368b8
#
_cell.length_a   1.000
_cell.length_b   1.000
_cell.length_c   1.000
_cell.angle_alpha   90.00
_cell.angle_beta   90.00
_cell.angle_gamma   90.00
#
_symmetry.space_group_name_H-M   'P 1'
#
loop_
_entity.id
_entity.type
_entity.pdbx_description
1 polymer ?
#
loop_
_entity_poly.entity_id
_entity_poly.type
_entity_poly.pdbx_seq_one_letter_code
_entity_poly.pdbx_strand_id
1 'polypeptide(L)'
;MLHNRLFRKIILFIVIPFSIWISAQTGTAISMEIRNEPNQANPNIIEILLVLKNNESKHFKGKVEVRTPKGFRTISDSNSEIELNPGQNLFIPIKILTSNTIISGKADLTFTITDEKNQEVVKKSLSYVVMENNNMKITAENPVVYMGTYKDSLEVRARVSNLGNKRQHVTLVFKIPEAAQKNLFIEKKGTIDVQKDSVFVFRFLPSGNLLKSPQFTINIAGFREPDKEIFGNTSISVQNVSSTQRYQDMEFDIFSNYSKNTVTASYRRVGNTTDMYQLMGSGGFNLPSGYMFIRGNIYTLNNQRDPVVSNTYISYHKEQSEFTLGNISKIMEVSLFGRGAEYAYTSPDKDKKIEVGFVDQSFSLIERNSFLKYGYGFYARGIMGAQNASKNFSATYIFKNDPYEKANHHVLGTDIQYSFNKEWKMNSKIYSGLSYYENTHLTQPSLALETQYSGSIKKVNLNGNYFYSSDYYPGNRRGMLQIQQNFSTPIFENHYLYANAMISNFSPKFHSYNNDFKSNTIRGDIGINFAKRKNSGFAVGMQYQEESSNSYNNFFDTSGNQELQTLKALRIIQNTTWISNNRKHSSLLALEAGSVQYPDGHNAEYQMKITGNYSYKWFNINGIYQHGSYYLSEFASSRNFNEDIMYKKFSVSAFVNKNLFSEKLNITSGLSYTDDILYGKSPSGFVNLKYTKEKYGVFLNSSWFNYSSNNFSNNFFTIEAGVTLNLQPNRLIASKKGEIAAFVFYDNNNNSVYDEGDQSAENYIIMINNVSFKTNHDGKIVYKAIPYGQYMLKQVIQQGWYYNELEFEVKKSSYSLQVPLHQNGTMLGKITYEFEPKKALEFEPKTAGIIFSIYDKNKFIQRVVTDDNGEIGSFLGSGNYRIELVESSLPANTYCEKINRDFTVQAGKIINLEPFIIKVSEKRIHVKKFGN
;
A
#
# COMPACT_ATOMS: atom_id res chain seq x y z
N MET A 1 19.28 -50.14 11.98
CA MET A 1 17.96 -50.71 11.77
C MET A 1 16.98 -49.70 11.12
N LEU A 2 17.44 -48.99 10.11
CA LEU A 2 16.59 -47.99 9.41
C LEU A 2 16.71 -48.05 7.86
N HIS A 3 17.25 -49.16 7.34
CA HIS A 3 17.52 -49.32 5.89
C HIS A 3 16.57 -50.30 5.18
N ASN A 4 15.60 -50.89 5.88
CA ASN A 4 14.73 -51.94 5.29
C ASN A 4 13.26 -51.57 5.10
N ARG A 5 12.87 -50.28 5.25
CA ARG A 5 11.47 -49.88 5.03
C ARG A 5 11.24 -49.10 3.73
N LEU A 6 12.29 -48.61 3.07
CA LEU A 6 12.16 -47.88 1.81
C LEU A 6 12.12 -48.78 0.57
N PHE A 7 12.75 -49.99 0.66
CA PHE A 7 12.83 -50.92 -0.47
C PHE A 7 11.58 -51.76 -0.67
N ARG A 8 10.71 -51.86 0.34
CA ARG A 8 9.43 -52.63 0.21
C ARG A 8 8.25 -51.86 -0.40
N LYS A 9 8.37 -50.54 -0.61
CA LYS A 9 7.32 -49.74 -1.25
C LYS A 9 7.53 -49.48 -2.75
N ILE A 10 8.66 -49.83 -3.28
CA ILE A 10 8.97 -49.64 -4.74
C ILE A 10 8.69 -50.91 -5.55
N ILE A 11 8.58 -52.06 -4.92
CA ILE A 11 8.27 -53.37 -5.62
C ILE A 11 6.76 -53.66 -5.72
N LEU A 12 5.92 -52.82 -5.13
CA LEU A 12 4.44 -53.08 -5.22
C LEU A 12 3.78 -52.39 -6.41
N PHE A 13 4.55 -51.80 -7.35
CA PHE A 13 3.99 -51.08 -8.52
C PHE A 13 4.23 -51.76 -9.86
N ILE A 14 4.77 -52.97 -9.90
CA ILE A 14 5.05 -53.69 -11.16
C ILE A 14 4.61 -55.12 -11.09
N VAL A 15 3.42 -55.44 -10.64
CA VAL A 15 2.73 -56.68 -11.06
C VAL A 15 1.22 -56.46 -10.85
N ILE A 16 0.57 -55.86 -11.83
CA ILE A 16 -0.86 -56.00 -12.01
C ILE A 16 -1.05 -57.12 -13.05
N PRO A 17 -1.54 -58.27 -12.66
CA PRO A 17 -1.93 -59.27 -13.66
C PRO A 17 -3.12 -58.73 -14.43
N PHE A 18 -3.02 -58.70 -15.74
CA PHE A 18 -4.11 -58.55 -16.70
C PHE A 18 -5.10 -59.70 -16.40
N SER A 19 -6.06 -59.50 -15.54
CA SER A 19 -7.29 -60.29 -15.51
C SER A 19 -8.27 -59.63 -16.44
N ILE A 20 -8.32 -60.12 -17.69
CA ILE A 20 -9.41 -59.83 -18.63
C ILE A 20 -10.66 -60.40 -18.00
N TRP A 21 -11.41 -59.54 -17.29
CA TRP A 21 -12.81 -59.82 -17.01
C TRP A 21 -13.58 -59.55 -18.31
N ILE A 22 -13.87 -60.62 -19.06
CA ILE A 22 -14.93 -60.61 -20.06
C ILE A 22 -16.23 -60.59 -19.22
N SER A 23 -16.72 -59.43 -18.85
CA SER A 23 -18.13 -59.27 -18.52
C SER A 23 -18.90 -59.42 -19.81
N ALA A 24 -19.64 -60.49 -19.96
CA ALA A 24 -20.70 -60.61 -20.93
C ALA A 24 -21.64 -59.40 -20.72
N GLN A 25 -21.48 -58.35 -21.53
CA GLN A 25 -22.48 -57.31 -21.66
C GLN A 25 -23.69 -58.01 -22.27
N THR A 26 -24.75 -58.16 -21.47
CA THR A 26 -26.10 -58.28 -22.02
C THR A 26 -26.31 -57.12 -22.91
N GLY A 27 -26.32 -57.34 -24.22
CA GLY A 27 -26.45 -56.27 -25.20
C GLY A 27 -27.73 -55.48 -24.94
N THR A 28 -27.59 -54.24 -24.49
CA THR A 28 -28.73 -53.33 -24.40
C THR A 28 -29.28 -53.10 -25.80
N ALA A 29 -30.61 -53.18 -25.94
CA ALA A 29 -31.33 -53.00 -27.21
C ALA A 29 -30.85 -51.73 -27.95
N ILE A 30 -30.65 -50.67 -27.21
CA ILE A 30 -30.08 -49.40 -27.71
C ILE A 30 -28.81 -49.05 -26.89
N SER A 31 -27.73 -48.77 -27.59
CA SER A 31 -26.54 -48.21 -26.96
C SER A 31 -26.54 -46.69 -27.07
N MET A 32 -26.13 -46.01 -25.99
CA MET A 32 -26.02 -44.54 -25.90
C MET A 32 -24.58 -44.18 -25.57
N GLU A 33 -23.98 -43.29 -26.35
CA GLU A 33 -22.70 -42.63 -26.07
C GLU A 33 -22.95 -41.15 -25.92
N ILE A 34 -22.33 -40.52 -24.90
CA ILE A 34 -22.43 -39.09 -24.64
C ILE A 34 -21.08 -38.47 -24.97
N ARG A 35 -21.05 -37.58 -25.95
CA ARG A 35 -19.86 -36.78 -26.30
C ARG A 35 -20.10 -35.35 -25.89
N ASN A 36 -19.21 -34.83 -25.05
CA ASN A 36 -19.24 -33.46 -24.57
C ASN A 36 -18.13 -32.70 -25.30
N GLU A 37 -18.50 -31.75 -26.14
CA GLU A 37 -17.55 -30.83 -26.80
C GLU A 37 -17.57 -29.47 -26.06
N PRO A 38 -16.42 -29.04 -25.51
CA PRO A 38 -16.38 -27.75 -24.81
C PRO A 38 -16.55 -26.61 -25.82
N ASN A 39 -17.62 -25.84 -25.65
CA ASN A 39 -17.85 -24.63 -26.46
C ASN A 39 -17.00 -23.46 -25.95
N GLN A 40 -15.91 -23.15 -26.65
CA GLN A 40 -15.01 -22.05 -26.32
C GLN A 40 -15.62 -20.66 -26.55
N ALA A 41 -16.66 -20.57 -27.41
CA ALA A 41 -17.27 -19.30 -27.78
C ALA A 41 -18.33 -18.80 -26.77
N ASN A 42 -18.98 -19.73 -26.02
CA ASN A 42 -20.01 -19.41 -25.05
C ASN A 42 -19.91 -20.30 -23.81
N PRO A 43 -19.21 -19.87 -22.75
CA PRO A 43 -18.98 -20.69 -21.56
C PRO A 43 -20.27 -21.06 -20.80
N ASN A 44 -21.38 -20.39 -21.08
CA ASN A 44 -22.69 -20.66 -20.46
C ASN A 44 -23.52 -21.65 -21.25
N ILE A 45 -23.02 -22.21 -22.35
CA ILE A 45 -23.74 -23.24 -23.17
C ILE A 45 -22.92 -24.52 -23.16
N ILE A 46 -23.52 -25.56 -22.67
CA ILE A 46 -22.97 -26.93 -22.75
C ILE A 46 -23.53 -27.58 -24.03
N GLU A 47 -22.65 -27.99 -24.92
CA GLU A 47 -23.02 -28.72 -26.15
C GLU A 47 -22.70 -30.18 -25.99
N ILE A 48 -23.71 -31.00 -26.09
CA ILE A 48 -23.64 -32.46 -25.91
C ILE A 48 -24.15 -33.11 -27.18
N LEU A 49 -23.42 -34.08 -27.71
CA LEU A 49 -23.87 -34.92 -28.79
C LEU A 49 -24.16 -36.31 -28.25
N LEU A 50 -25.45 -36.67 -28.24
CA LEU A 50 -25.85 -38.05 -27.98
C LEU A 50 -25.74 -38.87 -29.27
N VAL A 51 -24.98 -39.94 -29.20
CA VAL A 51 -24.87 -40.93 -30.27
C VAL A 51 -25.63 -42.20 -29.85
N LEU A 52 -26.73 -42.46 -30.54
CA LEU A 52 -27.59 -43.62 -30.28
C LEU A 52 -27.38 -44.64 -31.37
N LYS A 53 -27.29 -45.91 -31.02
CA LYS A 53 -27.19 -47.01 -31.99
C LYS A 53 -28.19 -48.12 -31.63
N ASN A 54 -29.01 -48.52 -32.60
CA ASN A 54 -29.87 -49.66 -32.44
C ASN A 54 -29.07 -50.97 -32.69
N ASN A 55 -28.92 -51.75 -31.66
CA ASN A 55 -28.18 -53.03 -31.73
C ASN A 55 -29.10 -54.26 -32.00
N GLU A 56 -30.40 -54.01 -32.11
CA GLU A 56 -31.39 -55.10 -32.40
C GLU A 56 -31.69 -55.18 -33.89
N SER A 57 -32.26 -56.29 -34.30
CA SER A 57 -32.76 -56.55 -35.66
C SER A 57 -34.14 -55.96 -35.90
N LYS A 58 -34.77 -55.35 -34.94
CA LYS A 58 -36.07 -54.69 -35.00
C LYS A 58 -36.00 -53.20 -35.05
N HIS A 59 -36.96 -52.56 -35.70
CA HIS A 59 -37.14 -51.11 -35.67
C HIS A 59 -37.46 -50.67 -34.25
N PHE A 60 -36.74 -49.63 -33.75
CA PHE A 60 -36.94 -49.03 -32.42
C PHE A 60 -37.63 -47.71 -32.57
N LYS A 61 -38.67 -47.47 -31.82
CA LYS A 61 -39.36 -46.21 -31.64
C LYS A 61 -39.45 -45.89 -30.17
N GLY A 62 -39.10 -44.65 -29.81
CA GLY A 62 -39.03 -44.22 -28.43
C GLY A 62 -38.84 -42.73 -28.26
N LYS A 63 -38.49 -42.33 -27.06
CA LYS A 63 -38.27 -40.90 -26.71
C LYS A 63 -36.97 -40.72 -25.96
N VAL A 64 -36.29 -39.58 -26.20
CA VAL A 64 -35.16 -39.13 -25.43
C VAL A 64 -35.65 -38.10 -24.41
N GLU A 65 -35.47 -38.38 -23.15
CA GLU A 65 -35.72 -37.45 -22.05
C GLU A 65 -34.42 -36.94 -21.47
N VAL A 66 -34.28 -35.61 -21.35
CA VAL A 66 -33.12 -34.94 -20.73
C VAL A 66 -33.55 -34.31 -19.43
N ARG A 67 -32.99 -34.78 -18.31
CA ARG A 67 -33.23 -34.23 -16.99
C ARG A 67 -32.01 -33.47 -16.53
N THR A 68 -32.21 -32.21 -16.22
CA THR A 68 -31.16 -31.28 -15.76
C THR A 68 -31.42 -30.84 -14.32
N PRO A 69 -30.38 -30.64 -13.50
CA PRO A 69 -30.55 -30.10 -12.18
C PRO A 69 -31.05 -28.64 -12.23
N LYS A 70 -31.41 -28.11 -11.05
CA LYS A 70 -31.85 -26.73 -10.91
C LYS A 70 -30.79 -25.76 -11.45
N GLY A 71 -31.20 -24.77 -12.28
CA GLY A 71 -30.32 -23.76 -12.88
C GLY A 71 -29.77 -24.17 -14.26
N PHE A 72 -29.95 -25.40 -14.70
CA PHE A 72 -29.66 -25.82 -16.07
C PHE A 72 -30.95 -25.91 -16.87
N ARG A 73 -30.93 -25.44 -18.11
CA ARG A 73 -32.08 -25.47 -18.98
C ARG A 73 -31.68 -26.02 -20.36
N THR A 74 -32.39 -27.04 -20.82
CA THR A 74 -32.30 -27.54 -22.21
C THR A 74 -32.89 -26.51 -23.18
N ILE A 75 -32.10 -26.13 -24.19
CA ILE A 75 -32.54 -25.24 -25.28
C ILE A 75 -33.16 -26.06 -26.42
N SER A 76 -32.63 -27.25 -26.68
CA SER A 76 -33.22 -28.25 -27.62
C SER A 76 -34.42 -28.93 -26.96
N ASP A 77 -35.32 -29.53 -27.78
CA ASP A 77 -36.47 -30.25 -27.25
C ASP A 77 -36.02 -31.30 -26.24
N SER A 78 -36.48 -31.17 -25.00
CA SER A 78 -36.13 -32.08 -23.90
C SER A 78 -36.77 -33.45 -24.00
N ASN A 79 -37.75 -33.60 -24.89
CA ASN A 79 -38.51 -34.85 -25.19
C ASN A 79 -38.63 -35.04 -26.70
N SER A 80 -37.61 -35.53 -27.36
CA SER A 80 -37.59 -35.76 -28.79
C SER A 80 -38.00 -37.21 -29.07
N GLU A 81 -38.96 -37.38 -29.95
CA GLU A 81 -39.30 -38.72 -30.47
C GLU A 81 -38.16 -39.18 -31.39
N ILE A 82 -37.80 -40.43 -31.27
CA ILE A 82 -36.72 -41.04 -32.05
C ILE A 82 -37.19 -42.33 -32.69
N GLU A 83 -36.76 -42.52 -33.94
CA GLU A 83 -36.96 -43.75 -34.67
C GLU A 83 -35.61 -44.23 -35.20
N LEU A 84 -35.28 -45.51 -34.98
CA LEU A 84 -33.99 -46.10 -35.32
C LEU A 84 -34.19 -47.46 -36.02
N ASN A 85 -33.74 -47.55 -37.26
CA ASN A 85 -33.70 -48.80 -38.00
C ASN A 85 -32.62 -49.74 -37.40
N PRO A 86 -32.68 -51.03 -37.65
CA PRO A 86 -31.63 -51.95 -37.21
C PRO A 86 -30.24 -51.51 -37.64
N GLY A 87 -29.30 -51.44 -36.72
CA GLY A 87 -27.92 -51.04 -36.95
C GLY A 87 -27.70 -49.55 -37.20
N GLN A 88 -28.72 -48.72 -37.23
CA GLN A 88 -28.63 -47.28 -37.49
C GLN A 88 -28.02 -46.51 -36.32
N ASN A 89 -27.17 -45.52 -36.64
CA ASN A 89 -26.69 -44.52 -35.69
C ASN A 89 -27.52 -43.25 -35.87
N LEU A 90 -27.95 -42.64 -34.71
CA LEU A 90 -28.63 -41.36 -34.70
C LEU A 90 -27.82 -40.40 -33.84
N PHE A 91 -27.59 -39.17 -34.34
CA PHE A 91 -26.86 -38.12 -33.67
C PHE A 91 -27.83 -37.04 -33.23
N ILE A 92 -27.95 -36.82 -31.92
CA ILE A 92 -28.87 -35.84 -31.32
C ILE A 92 -28.04 -34.76 -30.65
N PRO A 93 -27.96 -33.55 -31.21
CA PRO A 93 -27.29 -32.42 -30.55
C PRO A 93 -28.20 -31.85 -29.48
N ILE A 94 -27.71 -31.79 -28.25
CA ILE A 94 -28.40 -31.21 -27.09
C ILE A 94 -27.61 -30.02 -26.60
N LYS A 95 -28.29 -28.87 -26.50
CA LYS A 95 -27.74 -27.66 -25.96
C LYS A 95 -28.38 -27.35 -24.61
N ILE A 96 -27.55 -27.18 -23.58
CA ILE A 96 -27.99 -26.86 -22.25
C ILE A 96 -27.39 -25.50 -21.86
N LEU A 97 -28.26 -24.58 -21.49
CA LEU A 97 -27.87 -23.26 -20.99
C LEU A 97 -27.69 -23.32 -19.49
N THR A 98 -26.62 -22.74 -18.99
CA THR A 98 -26.31 -22.60 -17.57
C THR A 98 -26.62 -21.20 -17.07
N SER A 99 -27.25 -21.08 -15.90
CA SER A 99 -27.46 -19.80 -15.22
C SER A 99 -26.18 -19.38 -14.45
N ASN A 100 -25.93 -18.09 -14.33
CA ASN A 100 -24.85 -17.55 -13.49
C ASN A 100 -25.08 -17.78 -11.98
N THR A 101 -26.28 -18.24 -11.59
CA THR A 101 -26.69 -18.50 -10.21
C THR A 101 -26.48 -19.95 -9.79
N ILE A 102 -26.00 -20.81 -10.67
CA ILE A 102 -25.78 -22.22 -10.35
C ILE A 102 -24.67 -22.35 -9.30
N ILE A 103 -24.93 -23.11 -8.25
CA ILE A 103 -23.97 -23.41 -7.21
C ILE A 103 -22.78 -24.17 -7.80
N SER A 104 -21.59 -23.78 -7.45
CA SER A 104 -20.34 -24.44 -7.88
C SER A 104 -20.27 -25.88 -7.36
N GLY A 105 -19.73 -26.75 -8.17
CA GLY A 105 -19.59 -28.18 -7.82
C GLY A 105 -19.98 -29.11 -8.97
N LYS A 106 -20.22 -30.38 -8.63
CA LYS A 106 -20.61 -31.38 -9.62
C LYS A 106 -22.15 -31.36 -9.80
N ALA A 107 -22.57 -31.30 -11.03
CA ALA A 107 -23.96 -31.36 -11.45
C ALA A 107 -24.15 -32.51 -12.43
N ASP A 108 -25.09 -33.41 -12.16
CA ASP A 108 -25.30 -34.58 -12.99
C ASP A 108 -26.46 -34.33 -13.98
N LEU A 109 -26.11 -34.33 -15.25
CA LEU A 109 -27.05 -34.24 -16.37
C LEU A 109 -27.45 -35.69 -16.75
N THR A 110 -28.75 -36.02 -16.72
CA THR A 110 -29.21 -37.38 -16.96
C THR A 110 -29.96 -37.46 -18.28
N PHE A 111 -29.59 -38.43 -19.09
CA PHE A 111 -30.18 -38.74 -20.40
C PHE A 111 -30.83 -40.11 -20.32
N THR A 112 -32.11 -40.18 -20.59
CA THR A 112 -32.91 -41.40 -20.56
C THR A 112 -33.59 -41.65 -21.89
N ILE A 113 -33.51 -42.86 -22.38
CA ILE A 113 -34.27 -43.30 -23.54
C ILE A 113 -35.39 -44.22 -23.05
N THR A 114 -36.63 -43.92 -23.44
CA THR A 114 -37.80 -44.75 -23.17
C THR A 114 -38.37 -45.30 -24.47
N ASP A 115 -38.99 -46.48 -24.38
CA ASP A 115 -39.73 -47.05 -25.48
C ASP A 115 -41.14 -46.44 -25.62
N GLU A 116 -41.96 -46.92 -26.57
CA GLU A 116 -43.36 -46.48 -26.79
C GLU A 116 -44.24 -46.69 -25.56
N LYS A 117 -43.94 -47.65 -24.67
CA LYS A 117 -44.64 -47.92 -23.42
C LYS A 117 -44.10 -47.08 -22.24
N ASN A 118 -43.20 -46.07 -22.48
CA ASN A 118 -42.54 -45.30 -21.49
C ASN A 118 -41.65 -46.10 -20.51
N GLN A 119 -41.19 -47.31 -20.89
CA GLN A 119 -40.20 -48.07 -20.12
C GLN A 119 -38.80 -47.58 -20.41
N GLU A 120 -37.96 -47.45 -19.37
CA GLU A 120 -36.57 -47.03 -19.49
C GLU A 120 -35.74 -48.12 -20.20
N VAL A 121 -35.16 -47.79 -21.37
CA VAL A 121 -34.34 -48.71 -22.16
C VAL A 121 -32.84 -48.51 -21.83
N VAL A 122 -32.42 -47.29 -21.76
CA VAL A 122 -31.04 -46.92 -21.40
C VAL A 122 -31.02 -45.56 -20.69
N LYS A 123 -30.19 -45.50 -19.66
CA LYS A 123 -29.98 -44.28 -18.89
C LYS A 123 -28.48 -44.04 -18.69
N LYS A 124 -28.02 -42.83 -18.97
CA LYS A 124 -26.65 -42.40 -18.70
C LYS A 124 -26.63 -41.00 -18.10
N SER A 125 -25.65 -40.77 -17.24
CA SER A 125 -25.43 -39.46 -16.62
C SER A 125 -24.05 -38.93 -17.01
N LEU A 126 -23.99 -37.61 -17.24
CA LEU A 126 -22.78 -36.86 -17.47
C LEU A 126 -22.58 -35.91 -16.26
N SER A 127 -21.47 -36.07 -15.55
CA SER A 127 -21.13 -35.18 -14.44
C SER A 127 -20.42 -33.93 -15.00
N TYR A 128 -21.06 -32.78 -14.87
CA TYR A 128 -20.56 -31.50 -15.30
C TYR A 128 -20.02 -30.70 -14.08
N VAL A 129 -18.83 -30.16 -14.16
CA VAL A 129 -18.22 -29.36 -13.08
C VAL A 129 -18.50 -27.88 -13.32
N VAL A 130 -19.32 -27.30 -12.45
CA VAL A 130 -19.57 -25.85 -12.44
C VAL A 130 -18.40 -25.16 -11.77
N MET A 131 -17.73 -24.29 -12.52
CA MET A 131 -16.57 -23.52 -12.03
C MET A 131 -16.97 -22.56 -10.91
N GLU A 132 -16.08 -22.39 -9.94
CA GLU A 132 -16.26 -21.44 -8.83
C GLU A 132 -16.15 -19.99 -9.32
N ASN A 133 -17.15 -19.19 -9.00
CA ASN A 133 -17.12 -17.75 -9.12
C ASN A 133 -17.18 -17.13 -7.71
N ASN A 134 -16.10 -16.48 -7.32
CA ASN A 134 -15.92 -15.96 -5.97
C ASN A 134 -16.10 -14.43 -5.89
N ASN A 135 -16.98 -13.86 -6.72
CA ASN A 135 -17.20 -12.42 -6.75
C ASN A 135 -17.92 -11.93 -5.48
N MET A 136 -17.32 -10.97 -4.81
CA MET A 136 -17.84 -10.37 -3.58
C MET A 136 -17.71 -8.85 -3.60
N LYS A 137 -18.62 -8.16 -2.92
CA LYS A 137 -18.64 -6.69 -2.80
C LYS A 137 -18.85 -6.30 -1.34
N ILE A 138 -18.17 -5.24 -0.89
CA ILE A 138 -18.39 -4.61 0.41
C ILE A 138 -18.78 -3.15 0.23
N THR A 139 -19.80 -2.70 0.96
CA THR A 139 -20.27 -1.31 0.94
C THR A 139 -20.61 -0.84 2.36
N ALA A 140 -20.36 0.44 2.66
CA ALA A 140 -20.85 1.06 3.88
C ALA A 140 -22.35 1.38 3.73
N GLU A 141 -23.20 1.02 4.69
CA GLU A 141 -24.61 1.39 4.65
C GLU A 141 -24.79 2.89 4.89
N ASN A 142 -24.05 3.43 5.85
CA ASN A 142 -24.00 4.86 6.14
C ASN A 142 -22.56 5.34 6.00
N PRO A 143 -22.20 6.03 4.89
CA PRO A 143 -20.84 6.51 4.68
C PRO A 143 -20.42 7.63 5.65
N VAL A 144 -21.41 8.31 6.27
CA VAL A 144 -21.20 9.33 7.31
C VAL A 144 -22.08 9.00 8.51
N VAL A 145 -21.48 9.03 9.70
CA VAL A 145 -22.17 8.83 10.98
C VAL A 145 -21.87 10.01 11.89
N TYR A 146 -22.91 10.55 12.52
CA TYR A 146 -22.81 11.67 13.46
C TYR A 146 -22.86 11.16 14.89
N MET A 147 -21.95 11.65 15.75
CA MET A 147 -21.84 11.25 17.13
C MET A 147 -21.96 12.48 18.06
N GLY A 148 -22.93 12.47 18.99
CA GLY A 148 -23.25 13.61 19.82
C GLY A 148 -22.58 13.65 21.18
N THR A 149 -22.28 12.52 21.83
CA THR A 149 -21.72 12.48 23.18
C THR A 149 -20.70 11.35 23.37
N TYR A 150 -19.80 11.53 24.36
CA TYR A 150 -18.77 10.53 24.68
C TYR A 150 -19.30 9.27 25.38
N LYS A 151 -20.58 9.24 25.75
CA LYS A 151 -21.22 8.09 26.39
C LYS A 151 -21.94 7.20 25.38
N ASP A 152 -22.13 7.67 24.16
CA ASP A 152 -22.86 6.92 23.15
C ASP A 152 -21.94 5.89 22.47
N SER A 153 -22.43 4.67 22.41
CA SER A 153 -21.77 3.65 21.59
C SER A 153 -21.98 3.97 20.11
N LEU A 154 -20.87 4.09 19.38
CA LEU A 154 -20.91 4.28 17.94
C LEU A 154 -21.25 2.96 17.26
N GLU A 155 -22.32 2.96 16.44
CA GLU A 155 -22.68 1.82 15.60
C GLU A 155 -22.32 2.13 14.14
N VAL A 156 -21.57 1.23 13.52
CA VAL A 156 -21.23 1.28 12.11
C VAL A 156 -21.66 -0.01 11.42
N ARG A 157 -22.14 0.10 10.19
CA ARG A 157 -22.70 -1.00 9.42
C ARG A 157 -22.03 -1.13 8.06
N ALA A 158 -21.62 -2.35 7.72
CA ALA A 158 -21.09 -2.69 6.41
C ALA A 158 -21.88 -3.85 5.82
N ARG A 159 -22.35 -3.68 4.59
CA ARG A 159 -23.04 -4.70 3.82
C ARG A 159 -22.03 -5.44 2.96
N VAL A 160 -22.06 -6.77 3.02
CA VAL A 160 -21.27 -7.64 2.16
C VAL A 160 -22.21 -8.46 1.30
N SER A 161 -22.01 -8.38 -0.01
CA SER A 161 -22.79 -9.09 -1.01
C SER A 161 -21.94 -10.21 -1.63
N ASN A 162 -22.48 -11.42 -1.63
CA ASN A 162 -21.91 -12.53 -2.37
C ASN A 162 -22.54 -12.58 -3.76
N LEU A 163 -21.82 -12.09 -4.76
CA LEU A 163 -22.24 -12.08 -6.17
C LEU A 163 -21.73 -13.32 -6.92
N GLY A 164 -21.11 -14.23 -6.20
CA GLY A 164 -20.57 -15.49 -6.72
C GLY A 164 -21.57 -16.65 -6.63
N ASN A 165 -21.09 -17.85 -6.95
CA ASN A 165 -21.87 -19.07 -6.98
C ASN A 165 -21.43 -20.10 -5.93
N LYS A 166 -20.70 -19.66 -4.92
CA LYS A 166 -20.25 -20.48 -3.79
C LYS A 166 -20.54 -19.76 -2.49
N ARG A 167 -20.97 -20.51 -1.48
CA ARG A 167 -21.08 -20.01 -0.11
C ARG A 167 -19.72 -19.53 0.38
N GLN A 168 -19.65 -18.31 0.90
CA GLN A 168 -18.40 -17.66 1.32
C GLN A 168 -18.34 -17.48 2.82
N HIS A 169 -17.19 -17.84 3.40
CA HIS A 169 -16.83 -17.49 4.76
C HIS A 169 -15.97 -16.24 4.72
N VAL A 170 -16.37 -15.21 5.45
CA VAL A 170 -15.74 -13.90 5.40
C VAL A 170 -15.34 -13.41 6.79
N THR A 171 -14.27 -12.64 6.82
CA THR A 171 -13.84 -11.89 8.01
C THR A 171 -13.75 -10.41 7.61
N LEU A 172 -14.51 -9.56 8.28
CA LEU A 172 -14.39 -8.12 8.18
C LEU A 172 -13.48 -7.61 9.28
N VAL A 173 -12.51 -6.80 8.91
CA VAL A 173 -11.59 -6.14 9.83
C VAL A 173 -11.89 -4.65 9.84
N PHE A 174 -12.38 -4.16 10.98
CA PHE A 174 -12.61 -2.75 11.23
C PHE A 174 -11.36 -2.13 11.84
N LYS A 175 -10.77 -1.19 11.12
CA LYS A 175 -9.60 -0.43 11.55
C LYS A 175 -10.06 0.91 12.11
N ILE A 176 -9.99 1.06 13.43
CA ILE A 176 -10.35 2.27 14.14
C ILE A 176 -9.05 3.02 14.45
N PRO A 177 -8.92 4.32 14.11
CA PRO A 177 -7.77 5.09 14.51
C PRO A 177 -7.80 5.29 16.03
N GLU A 178 -6.74 4.89 16.72
CA GLU A 178 -6.47 5.29 18.10
C GLU A 178 -5.32 6.28 18.14
N ALA A 179 -5.21 7.04 19.24
CA ALA A 179 -4.21 8.10 19.35
C ALA A 179 -2.80 7.63 18.99
N ALA A 180 -2.10 8.45 18.23
CA ALA A 180 -0.67 8.40 17.92
C ALA A 180 -0.09 6.99 17.73
N GLN A 181 -0.22 6.43 16.53
CA GLN A 181 0.44 5.20 16.06
C GLN A 181 -0.18 3.86 16.45
N LYS A 182 -1.28 3.79 17.20
CA LYS A 182 -2.01 2.54 17.44
C LYS A 182 -3.34 2.55 16.70
N ASN A 183 -3.59 1.49 15.93
CA ASN A 183 -4.90 1.22 15.35
C ASN A 183 -5.52 0.05 16.11
N LEU A 184 -6.77 0.19 16.49
CA LEU A 184 -7.56 -0.91 17.01
C LEU A 184 -8.15 -1.67 15.82
N PHE A 185 -7.83 -2.96 15.72
CA PHE A 185 -8.40 -3.85 14.72
C PHE A 185 -9.40 -4.78 15.38
N ILE A 186 -10.63 -4.77 14.89
CA ILE A 186 -11.68 -5.65 15.39
C ILE A 186 -12.19 -6.49 14.22
N GLU A 187 -12.27 -7.79 14.45
CA GLU A 187 -12.67 -8.76 13.44
C GLU A 187 -14.11 -9.22 13.70
N LYS A 188 -14.91 -9.27 12.64
CA LYS A 188 -16.24 -9.90 12.61
C LYS A 188 -16.25 -10.95 11.53
N LYS A 189 -16.65 -12.17 11.92
CA LYS A 189 -16.75 -13.30 10.99
C LYS A 189 -18.20 -13.59 10.65
N GLY A 190 -18.44 -14.04 9.45
CA GLY A 190 -19.75 -14.44 8.99
C GLY A 190 -19.70 -15.38 7.80
N THR A 191 -20.85 -15.91 7.47
CA THR A 191 -21.01 -16.76 6.29
C THR A 191 -22.12 -16.19 5.44
N ILE A 192 -21.88 -16.09 4.12
CA ILE A 192 -22.83 -15.49 3.18
C ILE A 192 -23.15 -16.52 2.12
N ASP A 193 -24.39 -16.87 2.00
CA ASP A 193 -24.88 -17.80 1.00
C ASP A 193 -24.80 -17.22 -0.41
N VAL A 194 -24.91 -18.07 -1.40
CA VAL A 194 -24.88 -17.70 -2.83
C VAL A 194 -25.95 -16.66 -3.13
N GLN A 195 -25.57 -15.57 -3.80
CA GLN A 195 -26.46 -14.46 -4.19
C GLN A 195 -27.21 -13.78 -3.01
N LYS A 196 -26.65 -13.87 -1.80
CA LYS A 196 -27.20 -13.22 -0.60
C LYS A 196 -26.28 -12.11 -0.09
N ASP A 197 -26.89 -11.22 0.68
CA ASP A 197 -26.21 -10.13 1.38
C ASP A 197 -26.24 -10.40 2.88
N SER A 198 -25.25 -9.87 3.58
CA SER A 198 -25.21 -9.84 5.04
C SER A 198 -24.72 -8.49 5.53
N VAL A 199 -25.38 -7.97 6.58
CA VAL A 199 -24.98 -6.72 7.22
C VAL A 199 -24.19 -7.03 8.48
N PHE A 200 -22.97 -6.51 8.53
CA PHE A 200 -22.08 -6.63 9.68
C PHE A 200 -22.18 -5.36 10.50
N VAL A 201 -22.69 -5.49 11.72
CA VAL A 201 -22.87 -4.38 12.66
C VAL A 201 -21.72 -4.42 13.67
N PHE A 202 -21.09 -3.29 13.83
CA PHE A 202 -20.03 -3.11 14.79
C PHE A 202 -20.34 -1.94 15.73
N ARG A 203 -20.22 -2.17 17.05
CA ARG A 203 -20.43 -1.18 18.09
C ARG A 203 -19.19 -1.04 18.95
N PHE A 204 -18.77 0.19 19.21
CA PHE A 204 -17.67 0.48 20.13
C PHE A 204 -17.85 1.83 20.81
N LEU A 205 -17.18 1.99 21.96
CA LEU A 205 -17.08 3.27 22.66
C LEU A 205 -15.80 3.96 22.20
N PRO A 206 -15.89 5.14 21.57
CA PRO A 206 -14.71 5.90 21.14
C PRO A 206 -13.87 6.33 22.32
N SER A 207 -12.56 6.31 22.14
CA SER A 207 -11.62 6.82 23.15
C SER A 207 -11.72 8.35 23.26
N GLY A 208 -11.39 8.91 24.42
CA GLY A 208 -11.40 10.35 24.63
C GLY A 208 -10.52 11.15 23.67
N ASN A 209 -9.55 10.49 23.01
CA ASN A 209 -8.72 11.12 21.98
C ASN A 209 -9.43 11.21 20.63
N LEU A 210 -10.21 10.20 20.25
CA LEU A 210 -11.05 10.26 19.05
C LEU A 210 -12.13 11.34 19.16
N LEU A 211 -12.64 11.56 20.37
CA LEU A 211 -13.64 12.58 20.63
C LEU A 211 -13.10 14.02 20.54
N LYS A 212 -11.80 14.21 20.66
CA LYS A 212 -11.15 15.52 20.46
C LYS A 212 -11.02 15.89 18.98
N SER A 213 -11.06 14.92 18.07
CA SER A 213 -11.02 15.19 16.64
C SER A 213 -12.42 15.53 16.12
N PRO A 214 -12.59 16.56 15.30
CA PRO A 214 -13.90 16.87 14.71
C PRO A 214 -14.42 15.74 13.82
N GLN A 215 -13.52 14.95 13.24
CA GLN A 215 -13.87 13.78 12.45
C GLN A 215 -12.75 12.72 12.49
N PHE A 216 -13.13 11.47 12.28
CA PHE A 216 -12.19 10.37 12.03
C PHE A 216 -12.80 9.34 11.09
N THR A 217 -11.96 8.49 10.50
CA THR A 217 -12.41 7.51 9.52
C THR A 217 -12.17 6.10 10.03
N ILE A 218 -13.20 5.25 9.92
CA ILE A 218 -13.12 3.81 10.16
C ILE A 218 -12.96 3.14 8.82
N ASN A 219 -11.83 2.45 8.61
CA ASN A 219 -11.60 1.67 7.41
C ASN A 219 -12.01 0.22 7.65
N ILE A 220 -12.70 -0.38 6.70
CA ILE A 220 -13.23 -1.74 6.78
C ILE A 220 -12.68 -2.52 5.60
N ALA A 221 -11.96 -3.60 5.89
CA ALA A 221 -11.45 -4.51 4.88
C ALA A 221 -12.14 -5.86 5.00
N GLY A 222 -12.55 -6.42 3.87
CA GLY A 222 -13.19 -7.73 3.80
C GLY A 222 -12.21 -8.79 3.30
N PHE A 223 -12.10 -9.89 4.03
CA PHE A 223 -11.25 -11.04 3.73
C PHE A 223 -12.11 -12.27 3.52
N ARG A 224 -11.78 -13.06 2.51
CA ARG A 224 -12.35 -14.37 2.25
C ARG A 224 -11.53 -15.44 2.97
N GLU A 225 -12.18 -16.32 3.70
CA GLU A 225 -11.56 -17.46 4.35
C GLU A 225 -11.58 -18.70 3.41
N PRO A 226 -10.64 -19.64 3.52
CA PRO A 226 -9.52 -19.69 4.48
C PRO A 226 -8.27 -18.91 4.06
N ASP A 227 -8.17 -18.49 2.80
CA ASP A 227 -6.93 -17.98 2.18
C ASP A 227 -6.61 -16.54 2.61
N LYS A 228 -7.52 -15.87 3.31
CA LYS A 228 -7.44 -14.47 3.74
C LYS A 228 -7.20 -13.51 2.57
N GLU A 229 -7.76 -13.82 1.42
CA GLU A 229 -7.72 -12.95 0.27
C GLU A 229 -8.64 -11.75 0.46
N ILE A 230 -8.13 -10.56 0.20
CA ILE A 230 -8.92 -9.33 0.29
C ILE A 230 -9.85 -9.26 -0.92
N PHE A 231 -11.16 -9.22 -0.67
CA PHE A 231 -12.17 -9.06 -1.73
C PHE A 231 -12.67 -7.62 -1.89
N GLY A 232 -12.39 -6.74 -0.95
CA GLY A 232 -12.77 -5.34 -1.03
C GLY A 232 -12.50 -4.56 0.25
N ASN A 233 -12.65 -3.24 0.15
CA ASN A 233 -12.58 -2.33 1.28
C ASN A 233 -13.61 -1.21 1.14
N THR A 234 -13.98 -0.62 2.27
CA THR A 234 -14.82 0.57 2.34
C THR A 234 -14.44 1.39 3.56
N SER A 235 -14.95 2.62 3.66
CA SER A 235 -14.69 3.49 4.80
C SER A 235 -15.93 4.22 5.24
N ILE A 236 -16.01 4.52 6.54
CA ILE A 236 -17.07 5.29 7.17
C ILE A 236 -16.45 6.49 7.87
N SER A 237 -16.94 7.69 7.54
CA SER A 237 -16.54 8.93 8.21
C SER A 237 -17.41 9.15 9.43
N VAL A 238 -16.79 9.30 10.60
CA VAL A 238 -17.47 9.64 11.84
C VAL A 238 -17.22 11.09 12.15
N GLN A 239 -18.28 11.87 12.32
CA GLN A 239 -18.22 13.28 12.64
C GLN A 239 -18.71 13.53 14.06
N ASN A 240 -17.86 14.16 14.89
CA ASN A 240 -18.23 14.56 16.24
C ASN A 240 -19.04 15.84 16.17
N VAL A 241 -20.25 15.83 16.69
CA VAL A 241 -21.17 16.96 16.68
C VAL A 241 -21.47 17.45 18.10
N SER A 242 -21.42 18.74 18.28
CA SER A 242 -21.83 19.43 19.51
C SER A 242 -22.34 20.83 19.17
N SER A 243 -23.07 21.47 20.07
CA SER A 243 -23.55 22.85 19.88
C SER A 243 -22.43 23.89 20.02
N THR A 244 -21.33 23.54 20.67
CA THR A 244 -20.19 24.45 20.82
C THR A 244 -18.92 23.67 20.43
N GLN A 245 -18.24 24.15 19.40
CA GLN A 245 -16.94 23.63 19.00
C GLN A 245 -15.93 24.77 18.97
N ARG A 246 -14.69 24.41 19.16
CA ARG A 246 -13.56 25.32 19.01
C ARG A 246 -12.81 24.99 17.75
N TYR A 247 -12.49 25.99 16.94
CA TYR A 247 -11.64 25.82 15.77
C TYR A 247 -10.35 25.13 16.20
N GLN A 248 -10.13 23.98 15.64
CA GLN A 248 -8.85 23.33 15.66
C GLN A 248 -8.27 23.61 14.28
N ASP A 249 -7.10 24.24 14.22
CA ASP A 249 -6.33 24.18 13.01
C ASP A 249 -6.19 22.67 12.71
N MET A 250 -7.02 22.17 11.79
CA MET A 250 -6.64 21.00 11.06
C MET A 250 -5.45 21.52 10.25
N GLU A 251 -4.27 21.37 10.84
CA GLU A 251 -3.06 21.41 10.09
C GLU A 251 -3.29 20.38 8.99
N PHE A 252 -3.80 20.85 7.86
CA PHE A 252 -3.45 20.22 6.60
C PHE A 252 -1.95 20.38 6.58
N ASP A 253 -1.33 19.35 7.09
CA ASP A 253 0.10 19.25 7.22
C ASP A 253 0.67 19.09 5.82
N ILE A 254 0.58 20.19 5.04
CA ILE A 254 1.38 20.38 3.82
C ILE A 254 2.86 20.26 4.23
N PHE A 255 3.14 20.39 5.52
CA PHE A 255 4.44 20.35 6.17
C PHE A 255 4.49 19.28 7.28
N SER A 256 3.86 18.12 7.08
CA SER A 256 3.84 16.98 8.02
C SER A 256 5.24 16.51 8.46
N ASN A 257 6.29 16.97 7.83
CA ASN A 257 7.68 16.79 8.23
C ASN A 257 8.18 17.83 9.23
N TYR A 258 7.43 18.88 9.50
CA TYR A 258 7.81 19.88 10.47
C TYR A 258 7.26 19.48 11.84
N SER A 259 8.16 19.02 12.69
CA SER A 259 7.89 18.72 14.08
C SER A 259 7.22 19.92 14.79
N LYS A 260 6.49 19.65 15.85
CA LYS A 260 5.94 20.65 16.77
C LYS A 260 7.00 21.72 17.06
N ASN A 261 6.57 22.98 17.28
CA ASN A 261 7.48 24.04 17.71
C ASN A 261 8.25 23.58 18.95
N THR A 262 9.55 23.41 18.83
CA THR A 262 10.38 22.82 19.88
C THR A 262 11.68 23.58 20.06
N VAL A 263 12.15 23.65 21.29
CA VAL A 263 13.51 24.08 21.60
C VAL A 263 14.13 23.01 22.49
N THR A 264 15.30 22.54 22.10
CA THR A 264 16.06 21.51 22.82
C THR A 264 17.43 22.07 23.20
N ALA A 265 17.75 22.01 24.48
CA ALA A 265 19.09 22.23 24.99
C ALA A 265 19.68 20.89 25.42
N SER A 266 20.89 20.60 24.99
CA SER A 266 21.60 19.38 25.38
C SER A 266 23.08 19.61 25.65
N TYR A 267 23.60 18.76 26.52
CA TYR A 267 25.00 18.60 26.79
C TYR A 267 25.41 17.19 26.39
N ARG A 268 26.54 17.08 25.68
CA ARG A 268 27.14 15.79 25.30
C ARG A 268 28.62 15.79 25.66
N ARG A 269 29.04 14.73 26.31
CA ARG A 269 30.45 14.41 26.52
C ARG A 269 30.83 13.22 25.67
N VAL A 270 31.93 13.33 24.94
CA VAL A 270 32.49 12.31 24.08
C VAL A 270 33.91 11.98 24.56
N GLY A 271 34.07 10.76 25.04
CA GLY A 271 35.33 10.33 25.65
C GLY A 271 35.68 11.18 26.88
N ASN A 272 37.01 11.33 27.12
CA ASN A 272 37.51 12.08 28.28
C ASN A 272 37.74 13.55 28.02
N THR A 273 37.71 13.98 26.76
CA THR A 273 38.23 15.32 26.39
C THR A 273 37.26 16.22 25.69
N THR A 274 36.20 15.72 25.10
CA THR A 274 35.33 16.56 24.27
C THR A 274 33.97 16.75 24.92
N ASP A 275 33.67 18.00 25.22
CA ASP A 275 32.37 18.46 25.70
C ASP A 275 31.67 19.28 24.62
N MET A 276 30.41 19.03 24.41
CA MET A 276 29.58 19.75 23.45
C MET A 276 28.31 20.26 24.12
N TYR A 277 28.06 21.55 23.95
CA TYR A 277 26.81 22.19 24.32
C TYR A 277 26.03 22.52 23.07
N GLN A 278 24.78 22.14 23.02
CA GLN A 278 23.96 22.30 21.83
C GLN A 278 22.60 22.90 22.17
N LEU A 279 22.19 23.86 21.35
CA LEU A 279 20.85 24.42 21.36
C LEU A 279 20.26 24.22 19.95
N MET A 280 19.15 23.48 19.83
CA MET A 280 18.44 23.31 18.59
C MET A 280 16.96 23.59 18.76
N GLY A 281 16.33 24.05 17.70
CA GLY A 281 14.89 24.26 17.70
C GLY A 281 14.33 24.39 16.32
N SER A 282 13.04 24.23 16.24
CA SER A 282 12.28 24.49 15.01
C SER A 282 10.88 24.96 15.35
N GLY A 283 10.33 25.80 14.52
CA GLY A 283 8.98 26.28 14.70
C GLY A 283 8.42 27.03 13.51
N GLY A 284 7.12 26.97 13.36
CA GLY A 284 6.40 27.66 12.31
C GLY A 284 5.43 28.70 12.86
N PHE A 285 5.27 29.77 12.11
CA PHE A 285 4.46 30.93 12.47
C PHE A 285 3.60 31.36 11.30
N ASN A 286 2.30 31.50 11.52
CA ASN A 286 1.40 32.07 10.54
C ASN A 286 1.55 33.61 10.56
N LEU A 287 1.87 34.18 9.42
CA LEU A 287 1.90 35.60 9.14
C LEU A 287 0.64 36.03 8.39
N PRO A 288 0.28 37.32 8.38
CA PRO A 288 -0.90 37.79 7.64
C PRO A 288 -0.86 37.48 6.14
N SER A 289 0.31 37.32 5.55
CA SER A 289 0.51 37.08 4.12
C SER A 289 1.20 35.75 3.81
N GLY A 290 1.31 34.83 4.75
CA GLY A 290 1.95 33.55 4.51
C GLY A 290 2.37 32.81 5.78
N TYR A 291 3.26 31.84 5.62
CA TYR A 291 3.75 31.01 6.71
C TYR A 291 5.29 31.08 6.76
N MET A 292 5.84 31.32 7.92
CA MET A 292 7.29 31.33 8.15
C MET A 292 7.67 30.13 9.00
N PHE A 293 8.66 29.39 8.58
CA PHE A 293 9.28 28.30 9.32
C PHE A 293 10.74 28.65 9.62
N ILE A 294 11.14 28.44 10.87
CA ILE A 294 12.50 28.65 11.33
C ILE A 294 13.04 27.35 11.93
N ARG A 295 14.24 27.00 11.54
CA ARG A 295 15.00 25.94 12.17
C ARG A 295 16.37 26.49 12.56
N GLY A 296 16.82 26.18 13.75
CA GLY A 296 18.14 26.57 14.26
C GLY A 296 18.83 25.41 14.96
N ASN A 297 20.14 25.31 14.75
CA ASN A 297 20.99 24.37 15.46
C ASN A 297 22.38 25.04 15.65
N ILE A 298 22.71 25.35 16.88
CA ILE A 298 24.00 25.91 17.28
C ILE A 298 24.62 25.00 18.34
N TYR A 299 25.89 24.68 18.16
CA TYR A 299 26.65 23.97 19.19
C TYR A 299 28.06 24.50 19.32
N THR A 300 28.65 24.30 20.46
CA THR A 300 30.03 24.62 20.76
C THR A 300 30.74 23.43 21.35
N LEU A 301 31.98 23.25 20.96
CA LEU A 301 32.89 22.24 21.49
C LEU A 301 33.91 22.92 22.37
N ASN A 302 34.30 22.30 23.51
CA ASN A 302 35.30 22.85 24.42
C ASN A 302 36.68 23.00 23.79
N ASN A 303 36.98 22.28 22.71
CA ASN A 303 38.23 22.35 21.96
C ASN A 303 38.19 23.28 20.72
N GLN A 304 37.05 23.95 20.51
CA GLN A 304 36.88 24.91 19.41
C GLN A 304 36.58 26.33 19.94
N ARG A 305 37.18 27.32 19.34
CA ARG A 305 36.98 28.72 19.73
C ARG A 305 35.62 29.27 19.31
N ASP A 306 35.15 28.91 18.13
CA ASP A 306 33.95 29.46 17.55
C ASP A 306 32.81 28.43 17.58
N PRO A 307 31.56 28.83 17.88
CA PRO A 307 30.41 27.99 17.80
C PRO A 307 30.13 27.61 16.34
N VAL A 308 29.53 26.41 16.13
CA VAL A 308 29.09 25.93 14.82
C VAL A 308 27.61 26.13 14.71
N VAL A 309 27.15 26.79 13.66
CA VAL A 309 25.74 26.98 13.31
C VAL A 309 25.45 26.21 12.03
N SER A 310 24.80 25.09 12.17
CA SER A 310 24.51 24.16 11.06
C SER A 310 23.03 23.79 11.02
N ASN A 311 22.53 23.31 9.89
CA ASN A 311 21.10 22.98 9.72
C ASN A 311 20.15 24.12 10.15
N THR A 312 20.58 25.34 9.96
CA THR A 312 19.87 26.55 10.38
C THR A 312 19.36 27.30 9.17
N TYR A 313 18.09 27.51 9.09
CA TYR A 313 17.45 28.20 7.96
C TYR A 313 16.11 28.82 8.35
N ILE A 314 15.69 29.78 7.56
CA ILE A 314 14.38 30.40 7.58
C ILE A 314 13.73 30.13 6.23
N SER A 315 12.49 29.60 6.24
CA SER A 315 11.69 29.38 5.03
C SER A 315 10.41 30.18 5.14
N TYR A 316 10.09 30.95 4.11
CA TYR A 316 8.87 31.73 4.01
C TYR A 316 8.03 31.26 2.85
N HIS A 317 6.79 30.87 3.15
CA HIS A 317 5.81 30.34 2.19
C HIS A 317 4.71 31.36 1.99
N LYS A 318 4.48 31.76 0.76
CA LYS A 318 3.35 32.59 0.37
C LYS A 318 2.69 32.02 -0.85
N GLU A 319 1.44 31.60 -0.71
CA GLU A 319 0.67 30.96 -1.79
C GLU A 319 1.44 29.79 -2.43
N GLN A 320 1.89 29.93 -3.67
CA GLN A 320 2.63 28.95 -4.44
C GLN A 320 4.16 29.06 -4.31
N SER A 321 4.64 30.13 -3.67
CA SER A 321 6.07 30.48 -3.60
C SER A 321 6.66 30.16 -2.24
N GLU A 322 7.87 29.63 -2.23
CA GLU A 322 8.67 29.35 -1.05
C GLU A 322 10.06 29.97 -1.21
N PHE A 323 10.51 30.71 -0.22
CA PHE A 323 11.86 31.29 -0.12
C PHE A 323 12.55 30.69 1.09
N THR A 324 13.73 30.12 0.92
CA THR A 324 14.55 29.60 2.01
C THR A 324 15.90 30.27 2.03
N LEU A 325 16.33 30.71 3.20
CA LEU A 325 17.63 31.33 3.43
C LEU A 325 18.31 30.67 4.63
N GLY A 326 19.58 30.35 4.50
CA GLY A 326 20.37 29.69 5.56
C GLY A 326 21.11 28.48 5.05
N ASN A 327 21.16 27.39 5.85
CA ASN A 327 21.76 26.16 5.37
C ASN A 327 20.82 25.45 4.37
N ILE A 328 21.30 25.30 3.16
CA ILE A 328 20.64 24.55 2.09
C ILE A 328 21.29 23.18 1.99
N SER A 329 20.46 22.16 1.92
CA SER A 329 20.89 20.75 1.77
C SER A 329 20.13 20.11 0.63
N LYS A 330 20.78 19.92 -0.50
CA LYS A 330 20.20 19.28 -1.68
C LYS A 330 20.99 18.03 -2.06
N ILE A 331 20.32 16.90 -1.95
CA ILE A 331 20.84 15.61 -2.39
C ILE A 331 20.29 15.36 -3.79
N MET A 332 21.11 15.62 -4.77
CA MET A 332 20.86 15.40 -6.19
C MET A 332 21.96 14.51 -6.76
N GLU A 333 22.12 14.42 -8.07
CA GLU A 333 23.24 13.70 -8.67
C GLU A 333 24.60 14.27 -8.21
N VAL A 334 24.69 15.57 -8.04
CA VAL A 334 25.76 16.25 -7.31
C VAL A 334 25.17 16.88 -6.06
N SER A 335 25.68 16.51 -4.91
CA SER A 335 25.18 17.03 -3.64
C SER A 335 25.72 18.42 -3.35
N LEU A 336 24.84 19.33 -2.91
CA LEU A 336 25.17 20.69 -2.51
C LEU A 336 24.72 20.91 -1.07
N PHE A 337 25.67 21.21 -0.19
CA PHE A 337 25.43 21.43 1.24
C PHE A 337 26.16 22.67 1.70
N GLY A 338 25.50 23.59 2.35
CA GLY A 338 26.10 24.76 2.89
C GLY A 338 25.15 25.91 3.12
N ARG A 339 25.67 27.13 3.22
CA ARG A 339 24.88 28.36 3.38
C ARG A 339 24.44 28.88 2.01
N GLY A 340 23.19 29.32 1.90
CA GLY A 340 22.67 29.74 0.62
C GLY A 340 21.24 30.25 0.65
N ALA A 341 20.68 30.36 -0.54
CA ALA A 341 19.30 30.75 -0.75
C ALA A 341 18.64 29.87 -1.79
N GLU A 342 17.38 29.60 -1.60
CA GLU A 342 16.53 28.81 -2.51
C GLU A 342 15.19 29.51 -2.73
N TYR A 343 14.73 29.45 -3.94
CA TYR A 343 13.36 29.79 -4.31
C TYR A 343 12.71 28.58 -4.93
N ALA A 344 11.49 28.28 -4.51
CA ALA A 344 10.67 27.24 -5.11
C ALA A 344 9.26 27.79 -5.43
N TYR A 345 8.75 27.41 -6.58
CA TYR A 345 7.38 27.68 -6.99
C TYR A 345 6.66 26.36 -7.25
N THR A 346 5.47 26.20 -6.70
CA THR A 346 4.61 25.03 -6.93
C THR A 346 3.29 25.51 -7.49
N SER A 347 2.84 24.93 -8.63
CA SER A 347 1.55 25.28 -9.23
C SER A 347 0.38 25.03 -8.28
N PRO A 348 -0.77 25.73 -8.45
CA PRO A 348 -1.96 25.51 -7.63
C PRO A 348 -2.44 24.06 -7.64
N ASP A 349 -2.35 23.39 -8.78
CA ASP A 349 -2.74 21.99 -8.96
C ASP A 349 -1.68 21.01 -8.45
N LYS A 350 -0.54 21.52 -7.93
CA LYS A 350 0.62 20.73 -7.44
C LYS A 350 1.20 19.75 -8.45
N ASP A 351 0.97 19.99 -9.72
CA ASP A 351 1.46 19.15 -10.82
C ASP A 351 2.78 19.63 -11.40
N LYS A 352 3.20 20.89 -11.11
CA LYS A 352 4.43 21.50 -11.57
C LYS A 352 5.17 22.16 -10.41
N LYS A 353 6.50 21.98 -10.37
CA LYS A 353 7.36 22.63 -9.39
C LYS A 353 8.63 23.10 -10.07
N ILE A 354 9.09 24.31 -9.74
CA ILE A 354 10.38 24.85 -10.15
C ILE A 354 11.15 25.18 -8.88
N GLU A 355 12.40 24.77 -8.82
CA GLU A 355 13.32 25.07 -7.72
C GLU A 355 14.59 25.66 -8.31
N VAL A 356 15.07 26.75 -7.73
CA VAL A 356 16.37 27.34 -8.05
C VAL A 356 17.07 27.69 -6.75
N GLY A 357 18.37 27.46 -6.68
CA GLY A 357 19.11 27.75 -5.48
C GLY A 357 20.60 27.95 -5.73
N PHE A 358 21.22 28.68 -4.80
CA PHE A 358 22.63 28.91 -4.70
C PHE A 358 23.13 28.44 -3.33
N VAL A 359 24.28 27.78 -3.30
CA VAL A 359 24.88 27.19 -2.10
C VAL A 359 26.37 27.47 -2.08
N ASP A 360 26.85 28.22 -1.07
CA ASP A 360 28.25 28.28 -0.66
C ASP A 360 28.52 27.06 0.25
N GLN A 361 29.45 26.20 -0.10
CA GLN A 361 29.69 24.93 0.58
C GLN A 361 30.37 25.05 1.95
N SER A 362 30.10 26.13 2.65
CA SER A 362 30.53 26.33 4.05
C SER A 362 29.58 25.62 5.02
N PHE A 363 30.10 24.74 5.86
CA PHE A 363 29.30 23.94 6.79
C PHE A 363 28.57 24.77 7.84
N SER A 364 29.27 25.77 8.43
CA SER A 364 28.69 26.66 9.45
C SER A 364 28.23 27.97 8.81
N LEU A 365 27.03 28.45 9.18
CA LEU A 365 26.52 29.75 8.71
C LEU A 365 27.41 30.92 9.11
N ILE A 366 28.04 30.83 10.29
CA ILE A 366 28.88 31.91 10.87
C ILE A 366 30.36 31.63 10.68
N GLU A 367 30.72 30.80 9.73
CA GLU A 367 32.14 30.54 9.45
C GLU A 367 32.87 31.83 9.05
N ARG A 368 34.00 32.11 9.73
CA ARG A 368 34.79 33.33 9.51
C ARG A 368 35.68 33.28 8.27
N ASN A 369 35.80 32.11 7.65
CA ASN A 369 36.57 31.95 6.42
C ASN A 369 35.93 32.74 5.27
N SER A 370 36.74 33.05 4.27
CA SER A 370 36.30 33.76 3.09
C SER A 370 35.09 33.06 2.44
N PHE A 371 34.15 33.86 1.98
CA PHE A 371 33.02 33.40 1.22
C PHE A 371 33.49 32.60 0.01
N LEU A 372 32.81 31.44 -0.29
CA LEU A 372 33.14 30.55 -1.39
C LEU A 372 34.46 29.74 -1.25
N LYS A 373 35.13 29.78 -0.13
CA LYS A 373 36.41 29.07 0.06
C LYS A 373 36.35 27.57 -0.17
N TYR A 374 35.27 26.94 0.21
CA TYR A 374 35.06 25.50 0.08
C TYR A 374 34.30 25.10 -1.21
N GLY A 375 34.20 26.06 -2.12
CA GLY A 375 33.42 25.91 -3.34
C GLY A 375 31.97 26.38 -3.20
N TYR A 376 31.30 26.41 -4.32
CA TYR A 376 29.91 26.83 -4.39
C TYR A 376 29.18 26.09 -5.50
N GLY A 377 27.88 26.13 -5.43
CA GLY A 377 27.02 25.52 -6.44
C GLY A 377 25.76 26.31 -6.69
N PHE A 378 25.24 26.10 -7.86
CA PHE A 378 23.95 26.61 -8.28
C PHE A 378 23.14 25.45 -8.87
N TYR A 379 21.84 25.42 -8.65
CA TYR A 379 20.96 24.45 -9.29
C TYR A 379 19.64 25.07 -9.73
N ALA A 380 19.10 24.49 -10.80
CA ALA A 380 17.76 24.75 -11.28
C ALA A 380 17.08 23.43 -11.58
N ARG A 381 15.90 23.20 -11.05
CA ARG A 381 15.13 21.97 -11.23
C ARG A 381 13.69 22.29 -11.58
N GLY A 382 13.20 21.71 -12.66
CA GLY A 382 11.79 21.70 -13.04
C GLY A 382 11.19 20.32 -12.87
N ILE A 383 10.02 20.20 -12.26
CA ILE A 383 9.30 18.95 -12.05
C ILE A 383 7.91 19.09 -12.67
N MET A 384 7.48 18.10 -13.46
CA MET A 384 6.16 17.99 -14.06
C MET A 384 5.53 16.65 -13.69
N GLY A 385 4.27 16.68 -13.29
CA GLY A 385 3.52 15.54 -12.80
C GLY A 385 3.32 15.59 -11.29
N ALA A 386 2.13 15.23 -10.81
CA ALA A 386 1.85 15.14 -9.39
C ALA A 386 2.70 14.04 -8.74
N GLN A 387 3.06 14.21 -7.47
CA GLN A 387 3.98 13.33 -6.74
C GLN A 387 3.53 11.84 -6.72
N ASN A 388 2.25 11.58 -6.92
CA ASN A 388 1.64 10.24 -7.01
C ASN A 388 1.08 9.92 -8.40
N ALA A 389 1.43 10.70 -9.42
CA ALA A 389 0.97 10.45 -10.78
C ALA A 389 1.67 9.23 -11.38
N SER A 390 0.99 8.57 -12.31
CA SER A 390 1.58 7.47 -13.10
C SER A 390 2.75 7.93 -13.97
N LYS A 391 2.90 9.24 -14.16
CA LYS A 391 3.95 9.89 -14.96
C LYS A 391 4.49 11.08 -14.20
N ASN A 392 5.79 11.11 -14.00
CA ASN A 392 6.51 12.24 -13.43
C ASN A 392 7.81 12.44 -14.22
N PHE A 393 8.11 13.69 -14.53
CA PHE A 393 9.30 14.09 -15.26
C PHE A 393 9.99 15.23 -14.51
N SER A 394 11.29 15.18 -14.35
CA SER A 394 12.05 16.31 -13.87
C SER A 394 13.27 16.57 -14.74
N ALA A 395 13.58 17.83 -14.96
CA ALA A 395 14.82 18.29 -15.57
C ALA A 395 15.62 19.06 -14.53
N THR A 396 16.91 18.80 -14.46
CA THR A 396 17.79 19.36 -13.42
C THR A 396 19.09 19.81 -14.06
N TYR A 397 19.48 21.05 -13.80
CA TYR A 397 20.80 21.58 -14.06
C TYR A 397 21.52 21.86 -12.74
N ILE A 398 22.78 21.46 -12.63
CA ILE A 398 23.63 21.66 -11.46
C ILE A 398 24.98 22.20 -11.94
N PHE A 399 25.40 23.31 -11.35
CA PHE A 399 26.75 23.80 -11.44
C PHE A 399 27.42 23.65 -10.07
N LYS A 400 28.66 23.18 -10.04
CA LYS A 400 29.46 23.06 -8.83
C LYS A 400 30.91 23.47 -9.12
N ASN A 401 31.41 24.49 -8.42
CA ASN A 401 32.82 24.75 -8.29
C ASN A 401 33.37 23.87 -7.16
N ASP A 402 34.38 23.10 -7.44
CA ASP A 402 35.04 22.20 -6.49
C ASP A 402 36.55 22.58 -6.36
N PRO A 403 36.92 23.33 -5.32
CA PRO A 403 38.31 23.76 -5.11
C PRO A 403 39.29 22.63 -4.85
N TYR A 404 38.81 21.48 -4.34
CA TYR A 404 39.65 20.30 -4.06
C TYR A 404 40.08 19.59 -5.34
N GLU A 405 39.12 19.46 -6.29
CA GLU A 405 39.41 18.95 -7.61
C GLU A 405 39.96 20.03 -8.54
N LYS A 406 39.93 21.33 -8.13
CA LYS A 406 40.20 22.50 -8.96
C LYS A 406 39.42 22.44 -10.28
N ALA A 407 38.15 22.20 -10.17
CA ALA A 407 37.28 21.95 -11.27
C ALA A 407 35.93 22.67 -11.17
N ASN A 408 35.39 23.04 -12.32
CA ASN A 408 34.06 23.55 -12.50
C ASN A 408 33.22 22.47 -13.20
N HIS A 409 32.19 21.99 -12.52
CA HIS A 409 31.35 20.93 -13.02
C HIS A 409 29.97 21.46 -13.44
N HIS A 410 29.54 21.11 -14.64
CA HIS A 410 28.19 21.35 -15.16
C HIS A 410 27.51 20.01 -15.35
N VAL A 411 26.38 19.80 -14.75
CA VAL A 411 25.61 18.56 -14.88
C VAL A 411 24.18 18.90 -15.27
N LEU A 412 23.74 18.34 -16.37
CA LEU A 412 22.38 18.47 -16.89
C LEU A 412 21.75 17.09 -17.03
N GLY A 413 20.54 16.93 -16.57
CA GLY A 413 19.89 15.66 -16.74
C GLY A 413 18.39 15.66 -16.44
N THR A 414 17.83 14.49 -16.58
CA THR A 414 16.40 14.27 -16.43
C THR A 414 16.13 13.00 -15.62
N ASP A 415 15.07 13.06 -14.78
CA ASP A 415 14.50 11.90 -14.12
C ASP A 415 13.09 11.66 -14.68
N ILE A 416 12.81 10.43 -15.06
CA ILE A 416 11.54 10.03 -15.64
C ILE A 416 10.97 8.88 -14.83
N GLN A 417 9.81 9.08 -14.22
CA GLN A 417 9.05 8.03 -13.58
C GLN A 417 7.81 7.74 -14.41
N TYR A 418 7.62 6.48 -14.78
CA TYR A 418 6.53 6.05 -15.62
C TYR A 418 5.93 4.73 -15.13
N SER A 419 4.61 4.70 -14.95
CA SER A 419 3.86 3.47 -14.71
C SER A 419 3.09 3.12 -15.98
N PHE A 420 3.49 2.04 -16.65
CA PHE A 420 2.89 1.59 -17.91
C PHE A 420 1.47 1.06 -17.67
N ASN A 421 1.28 0.38 -16.52
CA ASN A 421 0.01 -0.14 -16.06
C ASN A 421 0.06 -0.31 -14.52
N LYS A 422 -0.90 -1.03 -13.93
CA LYS A 422 -0.90 -1.31 -12.48
C LYS A 422 0.27 -2.19 -12.03
N GLU A 423 0.86 -2.95 -12.93
CA GLU A 423 1.88 -3.96 -12.63
C GLU A 423 3.31 -3.48 -12.93
N TRP A 424 3.50 -2.61 -13.92
CA TRP A 424 4.82 -2.18 -14.36
C TRP A 424 5.12 -0.73 -14.03
N LYS A 425 6.25 -0.52 -13.37
CA LYS A 425 6.79 0.80 -13.04
C LYS A 425 8.25 0.87 -13.50
N MET A 426 8.62 2.02 -14.04
CA MET A 426 9.99 2.33 -14.44
C MET A 426 10.37 3.72 -13.92
N ASN A 427 11.59 3.81 -13.41
CA ASN A 427 12.22 5.07 -13.04
C ASN A 427 13.59 5.12 -13.74
N SER A 428 13.79 6.10 -14.59
CA SER A 428 15.02 6.27 -15.36
C SER A 428 15.59 7.64 -15.17
N LYS A 429 16.92 7.72 -15.06
CA LYS A 429 17.68 8.95 -14.98
C LYS A 429 18.77 8.98 -16.05
N ILE A 430 18.94 10.10 -16.67
CA ILE A 430 19.98 10.38 -17.66
C ILE A 430 20.60 11.70 -17.33
N TYR A 431 21.88 11.70 -17.03
CA TYR A 431 22.65 12.90 -16.71
C TYR A 431 23.91 12.98 -17.56
N SER A 432 24.15 14.11 -18.16
CA SER A 432 25.41 14.45 -18.82
C SER A 432 26.18 15.46 -18.00
N GLY A 433 27.45 15.26 -17.87
CA GLY A 433 28.36 16.15 -17.16
C GLY A 433 29.42 16.72 -18.09
N LEU A 434 29.81 17.95 -17.83
CA LEU A 434 30.96 18.60 -18.46
C LEU A 434 31.77 19.23 -17.33
N SER A 435 33.03 18.79 -17.17
CA SER A 435 33.91 19.25 -16.11
C SER A 435 35.11 19.95 -16.72
N TYR A 436 35.36 21.18 -16.31
CA TYR A 436 36.53 21.95 -16.69
C TYR A 436 37.52 21.93 -15.53
N TYR A 437 38.75 21.39 -15.76
CA TYR A 437 39.83 21.29 -14.77
C TYR A 437 40.83 22.40 -14.97
N GLU A 438 40.97 23.27 -13.97
CA GLU A 438 41.79 24.48 -14.04
C GLU A 438 43.30 24.16 -14.17
N ASN A 439 43.77 23.11 -13.48
CA ASN A 439 45.21 22.75 -13.49
C ASN A 439 45.70 22.19 -14.82
N THR A 440 44.87 21.48 -15.55
CA THR A 440 45.24 20.81 -16.79
C THR A 440 44.65 21.48 -18.02
N HIS A 441 43.76 22.47 -17.83
CA HIS A 441 42.96 23.11 -18.88
C HIS A 441 42.17 22.11 -19.73
N LEU A 442 41.83 20.94 -19.16
CA LEU A 442 41.10 19.90 -19.83
C LEU A 442 39.60 20.07 -19.59
N THR A 443 38.84 19.85 -20.65
CA THR A 443 37.38 19.72 -20.57
C THR A 443 37.01 18.25 -20.71
N GLN A 444 36.40 17.71 -19.69
CA GLN A 444 36.05 16.26 -19.60
C GLN A 444 34.56 16.07 -19.67
N PRO A 445 34.02 15.50 -20.77
CA PRO A 445 32.62 15.07 -20.83
C PRO A 445 32.42 13.79 -20.02
N SER A 446 31.21 13.64 -19.51
CA SER A 446 30.83 12.48 -18.71
C SER A 446 29.33 12.19 -18.81
N LEU A 447 28.95 10.96 -18.47
CA LEU A 447 27.57 10.48 -18.56
C LEU A 447 27.25 9.62 -17.36
N ALA A 448 26.00 9.71 -16.86
CA ALA A 448 25.43 8.74 -15.93
C ALA A 448 24.03 8.36 -16.37
N LEU A 449 23.74 7.07 -16.28
CA LEU A 449 22.48 6.45 -16.63
C LEU A 449 22.01 5.57 -15.49
N GLU A 450 20.75 5.67 -15.13
CA GLU A 450 20.10 4.79 -14.16
C GLU A 450 18.74 4.36 -14.69
N THR A 451 18.44 3.07 -14.58
CA THR A 451 17.10 2.57 -14.86
C THR A 451 16.72 1.56 -13.80
N GLN A 452 15.66 1.85 -13.09
CA GLN A 452 15.03 0.97 -12.14
C GLN A 452 13.67 0.56 -12.69
N TYR A 453 13.37 -0.72 -12.66
CA TYR A 453 12.05 -1.18 -13.03
C TYR A 453 11.56 -2.27 -12.11
N SER A 454 10.25 -2.39 -12.00
CA SER A 454 9.57 -3.47 -11.31
C SER A 454 8.28 -3.81 -12.02
N GLY A 455 8.01 -5.08 -12.15
CA GLY A 455 6.78 -5.54 -12.76
C GLY A 455 6.60 -7.04 -12.72
N SER A 456 5.47 -7.50 -13.23
CA SER A 456 5.17 -8.91 -13.34
C SER A 456 4.74 -9.30 -14.76
N ILE A 457 5.19 -10.46 -15.22
CA ILE A 457 4.73 -11.10 -16.45
C ILE A 457 4.05 -12.39 -16.03
N LYS A 458 2.72 -12.44 -16.10
CA LYS A 458 1.92 -13.56 -15.58
C LYS A 458 2.23 -13.77 -14.08
N LYS A 459 2.94 -14.86 -13.73
CA LYS A 459 3.33 -15.21 -12.36
C LYS A 459 4.78 -14.88 -12.03
N VAL A 460 5.53 -14.34 -12.97
CA VAL A 460 6.95 -14.02 -12.83
C VAL A 460 7.09 -12.57 -12.41
N ASN A 461 7.66 -12.32 -11.23
CA ASN A 461 8.02 -11.00 -10.77
C ASN A 461 9.46 -10.69 -11.17
N LEU A 462 9.65 -9.52 -11.75
CA LEU A 462 10.94 -9.02 -12.20
C LEU A 462 11.16 -7.63 -11.60
N ASN A 463 12.34 -7.40 -11.05
CA ASN A 463 12.80 -6.06 -10.74
C ASN A 463 14.29 -5.94 -11.04
N GLY A 464 14.68 -4.82 -11.59
CA GLY A 464 16.04 -4.52 -11.95
C GLY A 464 16.42 -3.11 -11.57
N ASN A 465 17.72 -2.94 -11.28
CA ASN A 465 18.35 -1.64 -11.09
C ASN A 465 19.67 -1.65 -11.84
N TYR A 466 19.78 -0.83 -12.88
CA TYR A 466 20.96 -0.69 -13.74
C TYR A 466 21.48 0.72 -13.62
N PHE A 467 22.70 0.86 -13.21
CA PHE A 467 23.39 2.13 -13.10
C PHE A 467 24.73 2.07 -13.81
N TYR A 468 25.04 3.12 -14.54
CA TYR A 468 26.32 3.35 -15.15
C TYR A 468 26.72 4.80 -15.00
N SER A 469 27.96 5.07 -14.66
CA SER A 469 28.58 6.38 -14.78
C SER A 469 30.00 6.29 -15.31
N SER A 470 30.39 7.23 -16.13
CA SER A 470 31.78 7.30 -16.65
C SER A 470 32.78 7.61 -15.53
N ASP A 471 34.04 7.22 -15.75
CA ASP A 471 35.13 7.29 -14.76
C ASP A 471 35.33 8.70 -14.15
N TYR A 472 35.09 9.76 -14.91
CA TYR A 472 35.24 11.15 -14.50
C TYR A 472 33.92 11.88 -14.21
N TYR A 473 32.81 11.15 -14.05
CA TYR A 473 31.51 11.73 -13.76
C TYR A 473 31.55 12.48 -12.41
N PRO A 474 31.15 13.77 -12.33
CA PRO A 474 31.28 14.54 -11.08
C PRO A 474 30.23 14.25 -10.02
N GLY A 475 29.30 13.32 -10.31
CA GLY A 475 28.24 12.93 -9.37
C GLY A 475 28.72 12.02 -8.25
N ASN A 476 27.83 11.73 -7.32
CA ASN A 476 28.10 10.95 -6.11
C ASN A 476 28.55 9.49 -6.39
N ARG A 477 28.28 8.97 -7.58
CA ARG A 477 28.59 7.59 -8.01
C ARG A 477 29.52 7.63 -9.23
N ARG A 478 30.69 8.21 -9.10
CA ARG A 478 31.73 8.36 -10.15
C ARG A 478 32.32 6.99 -10.52
N GLY A 479 32.47 6.72 -11.80
CA GLY A 479 33.17 5.53 -12.30
C GLY A 479 32.54 4.21 -11.86
N MET A 480 31.20 4.15 -11.82
CA MET A 480 30.46 3.01 -11.30
C MET A 480 29.59 2.36 -12.37
N LEU A 481 29.70 1.04 -12.49
CA LEU A 481 28.73 0.20 -13.16
C LEU A 481 28.08 -0.68 -12.09
N GLN A 482 26.76 -0.64 -11.98
CA GLN A 482 25.99 -1.54 -11.12
C GLN A 482 24.83 -2.13 -11.91
N ILE A 483 24.77 -3.44 -11.93
CA ILE A 483 23.67 -4.21 -12.53
C ILE A 483 23.10 -5.09 -11.43
N GLN A 484 21.83 -4.91 -11.10
CA GLN A 484 21.13 -5.76 -10.17
C GLN A 484 19.85 -6.25 -10.81
N GLN A 485 19.66 -7.56 -10.84
CA GLN A 485 18.48 -8.20 -11.38
C GLN A 485 17.94 -9.20 -10.37
N ASN A 486 16.65 -9.08 -10.06
CA ASN A 486 15.92 -10.00 -9.19
C ASN A 486 14.77 -10.62 -9.98
N PHE A 487 14.59 -11.89 -9.77
CA PHE A 487 13.57 -12.72 -10.39
C PHE A 487 12.88 -13.54 -9.30
N SER A 488 11.56 -13.67 -9.36
CA SER A 488 10.84 -14.64 -8.53
C SER A 488 9.60 -15.15 -9.23
N THR A 489 9.34 -16.44 -9.08
CA THR A 489 8.16 -17.09 -9.68
C THR A 489 7.66 -18.20 -8.78
N PRO A 490 6.34 -18.40 -8.65
CA PRO A 490 5.82 -19.61 -8.01
C PRO A 490 6.10 -20.83 -8.90
N ILE A 491 6.61 -21.92 -8.30
CA ILE A 491 6.91 -23.18 -8.98
C ILE A 491 5.90 -24.29 -8.67
N PHE A 492 5.42 -24.37 -7.44
CA PHE A 492 4.36 -25.26 -6.99
C PHE A 492 3.44 -24.47 -6.06
N GLU A 493 2.39 -25.10 -5.53
CA GLU A 493 1.47 -24.46 -4.59
C GLU A 493 2.22 -23.75 -3.45
N ASN A 494 2.31 -22.41 -3.55
CA ASN A 494 2.93 -21.51 -2.57
C ASN A 494 4.45 -21.66 -2.34
N HIS A 495 5.18 -22.35 -3.24
CA HIS A 495 6.65 -22.35 -3.28
C HIS A 495 7.13 -21.35 -4.33
N TYR A 496 8.20 -20.61 -4.02
CA TYR A 496 8.74 -19.60 -4.91
C TYR A 496 10.20 -19.87 -5.22
N LEU A 497 10.52 -20.01 -6.48
CA LEU A 497 11.88 -19.93 -6.97
C LEU A 497 12.28 -18.45 -7.03
N TYR A 498 13.46 -18.11 -6.52
CA TYR A 498 14.05 -16.80 -6.69
C TYR A 498 15.45 -16.90 -7.25
N ALA A 499 15.86 -15.89 -8.00
CA ALA A 499 17.23 -15.70 -8.45
C ALA A 499 17.56 -14.21 -8.37
N ASN A 500 18.74 -13.89 -7.84
CA ASN A 500 19.26 -12.54 -7.74
C ASN A 500 20.65 -12.54 -8.37
N ALA A 501 20.95 -11.51 -9.17
CA ALA A 501 22.26 -11.30 -9.72
C ALA A 501 22.66 -9.84 -9.49
N MET A 502 23.88 -9.62 -9.06
CA MET A 502 24.47 -8.29 -8.87
C MET A 502 25.88 -8.29 -9.45
N ILE A 503 26.15 -7.30 -10.26
CA ILE A 503 27.49 -6.98 -10.78
C ILE A 503 27.75 -5.52 -10.40
N SER A 504 28.87 -5.24 -9.78
CA SER A 504 29.26 -3.88 -9.43
C SER A 504 30.74 -3.70 -9.78
N ASN A 505 31.02 -2.69 -10.60
CA ASN A 505 32.35 -2.24 -10.96
C ASN A 505 32.50 -0.82 -10.45
N PHE A 506 33.61 -0.51 -9.79
CA PHE A 506 33.88 0.82 -9.28
C PHE A 506 35.33 1.19 -9.59
N SER A 507 35.54 2.19 -10.43
CA SER A 507 36.85 2.68 -10.87
C SER A 507 36.85 4.19 -11.10
N PRO A 508 36.70 5.01 -10.03
CA PRO A 508 36.64 6.46 -10.15
C PRO A 508 38.00 7.03 -10.52
N LYS A 509 38.01 8.00 -11.44
CA LYS A 509 39.23 8.72 -11.83
C LYS A 509 39.15 10.22 -11.51
N PHE A 510 40.27 10.81 -11.21
CA PHE A 510 40.44 12.21 -10.87
C PHE A 510 41.65 12.81 -11.62
N HIS A 511 41.48 14.04 -12.11
CA HIS A 511 42.61 14.75 -12.74
C HIS A 511 43.51 15.44 -11.71
N SER A 512 43.00 15.71 -10.52
CA SER A 512 43.73 16.41 -9.43
C SER A 512 44.73 15.52 -8.70
N TYR A 513 44.54 14.21 -8.72
CA TYR A 513 45.45 13.22 -8.13
C TYR A 513 45.30 11.87 -8.84
N ASN A 514 46.39 11.11 -8.84
CA ASN A 514 46.33 9.78 -9.42
C ASN A 514 45.61 8.80 -8.47
N ASN A 515 44.51 8.22 -8.92
CA ASN A 515 43.75 7.22 -8.19
C ASN A 515 43.46 6.05 -9.14
N ASP A 516 44.22 4.97 -8.96
CA ASP A 516 44.03 3.74 -9.73
C ASP A 516 43.16 2.73 -9.01
N PHE A 517 42.30 3.22 -8.10
CA PHE A 517 41.38 2.34 -7.37
C PHE A 517 40.45 1.59 -8.31
N LYS A 518 40.39 0.27 -8.13
CA LYS A 518 39.49 -0.61 -8.86
C LYS A 518 38.89 -1.63 -7.90
N SER A 519 37.55 -1.81 -7.97
CA SER A 519 36.86 -2.82 -7.21
C SER A 519 35.74 -3.42 -8.08
N ASN A 520 35.68 -4.74 -8.15
CA ASN A 520 34.66 -5.49 -8.87
C ASN A 520 33.99 -6.46 -7.91
N THR A 521 32.70 -6.56 -7.99
CA THR A 521 31.91 -7.53 -7.23
C THR A 521 30.91 -8.20 -8.16
N ILE A 522 30.89 -9.50 -8.16
CA ILE A 522 29.87 -10.33 -8.82
C ILE A 522 29.24 -11.19 -7.74
N ARG A 523 27.94 -11.16 -7.64
CA ARG A 523 27.18 -11.99 -6.72
C ARG A 523 25.95 -12.53 -7.41
N GLY A 524 25.73 -13.83 -7.28
CA GLY A 524 24.55 -14.53 -7.78
C GLY A 524 23.96 -15.42 -6.70
N ASP A 525 22.67 -15.32 -6.49
CA ASP A 525 21.92 -16.16 -5.55
C ASP A 525 20.77 -16.84 -6.30
N ILE A 526 20.62 -18.14 -6.14
CA ILE A 526 19.46 -18.89 -6.62
C ILE A 526 18.93 -19.79 -5.50
N GLY A 527 17.61 -19.83 -5.33
CA GLY A 527 17.07 -20.66 -4.25
C GLY A 527 15.55 -20.76 -4.28
N ILE A 528 15.04 -21.51 -3.32
CA ILE A 528 13.62 -21.80 -3.18
C ILE A 528 13.15 -21.30 -1.80
N ASN A 529 12.12 -20.48 -1.81
CA ASN A 529 11.31 -20.16 -0.65
C ASN A 529 10.17 -21.16 -0.58
N PHE A 530 10.18 -21.98 0.44
CA PHE A 530 9.15 -23.00 0.63
C PHE A 530 7.85 -22.39 1.14
N ALA A 531 6.74 -23.03 0.83
CA ALA A 531 5.43 -22.62 1.35
C ALA A 531 5.45 -22.49 2.87
N LYS A 532 4.93 -21.37 3.37
CA LYS A 532 4.87 -21.13 4.82
C LYS A 532 4.00 -22.19 5.49
N ARG A 533 4.55 -22.89 6.47
CA ARG A 533 3.82 -23.78 7.37
C ARG A 533 3.37 -22.97 8.58
N LYS A 534 2.05 -22.76 8.76
CA LYS A 534 1.46 -22.00 9.90
C LYS A 534 2.32 -20.81 10.38
N ASN A 535 3.39 -21.10 11.09
CA ASN A 535 4.23 -20.14 11.82
C ASN A 535 5.67 -20.06 11.32
N SER A 536 6.08 -20.96 10.43
CA SER A 536 7.49 -21.09 10.00
C SER A 536 7.62 -20.82 8.50
N GLY A 537 8.66 -20.10 8.12
CA GLY A 537 9.14 -19.95 6.77
C GLY A 537 10.52 -20.57 6.63
N PHE A 538 10.80 -21.20 5.51
CA PHE A 538 12.06 -21.85 5.22
C PHE A 538 12.50 -21.54 3.80
N ALA A 539 13.76 -21.20 3.62
CA ALA A 539 14.35 -20.97 2.32
C ALA A 539 15.74 -21.59 2.23
N VAL A 540 16.06 -22.16 1.10
CA VAL A 540 17.41 -22.67 0.79
C VAL A 540 17.83 -22.17 -0.58
N GLY A 541 19.09 -21.79 -0.69
CA GLY A 541 19.68 -21.34 -1.93
C GLY A 541 21.18 -21.59 -1.99
N MET A 542 21.70 -21.32 -3.17
CA MET A 542 23.13 -21.29 -3.45
C MET A 542 23.54 -19.87 -3.81
N GLN A 543 24.71 -19.47 -3.38
CA GLN A 543 25.30 -18.16 -3.64
C GLN A 543 26.68 -18.34 -4.24
N TYR A 544 26.92 -17.66 -5.33
CA TYR A 544 28.25 -17.38 -5.87
C TYR A 544 28.63 -15.94 -5.55
N GLN A 545 29.86 -15.72 -5.10
CA GLN A 545 30.44 -14.39 -4.90
C GLN A 545 31.87 -14.36 -5.45
N GLU A 546 32.15 -13.33 -6.20
CA GLU A 546 33.49 -12.95 -6.60
C GLU A 546 33.72 -11.48 -6.25
N GLU A 547 34.78 -11.19 -5.54
CA GLU A 547 35.16 -9.84 -5.13
C GLU A 547 36.62 -9.63 -5.49
N SER A 548 36.89 -8.59 -6.29
CA SER A 548 38.24 -8.23 -6.74
C SER A 548 38.53 -6.78 -6.42
N SER A 549 39.70 -6.46 -5.87
CA SER A 549 40.12 -5.08 -5.60
C SER A 549 41.63 -4.97 -5.56
N ASN A 550 42.13 -3.80 -5.95
CA ASN A 550 43.55 -3.44 -5.77
C ASN A 550 43.80 -2.59 -4.52
N SER A 551 42.75 -2.23 -3.77
CA SER A 551 42.90 -1.37 -2.58
C SER A 551 43.69 -2.03 -1.44
N TYR A 552 43.86 -3.34 -1.48
CA TYR A 552 44.53 -4.13 -0.46
C TYR A 552 45.91 -4.61 -0.85
N ASN A 553 46.46 -4.16 -1.99
CA ASN A 553 47.76 -4.61 -2.48
C ASN A 553 48.89 -4.37 -1.50
N ASN A 554 48.87 -3.28 -0.75
CA ASN A 554 49.90 -2.99 0.28
C ASN A 554 49.93 -4.02 1.43
N PHE A 555 48.88 -4.83 1.59
CA PHE A 555 48.82 -5.91 2.56
C PHE A 555 49.33 -7.24 2.02
N PHE A 556 49.41 -7.41 0.68
CA PHE A 556 49.77 -8.68 0.03
C PHE A 556 51.10 -8.61 -0.68
N ASP A 557 51.48 -7.46 -1.22
CA ASP A 557 52.71 -7.29 -2.00
C ASP A 557 53.32 -5.90 -1.84
N THR A 558 54.53 -5.85 -1.38
CA THR A 558 55.33 -4.62 -1.22
C THR A 558 56.02 -4.22 -2.53
N SER A 559 55.91 -5.00 -3.60
CA SER A 559 56.58 -4.77 -4.92
C SER A 559 55.90 -3.67 -5.74
N GLY A 560 54.79 -3.09 -5.30
CA GLY A 560 54.08 -2.02 -6.01
C GLY A 560 53.25 -2.49 -7.21
N ASN A 561 53.05 -3.77 -7.39
CA ASN A 561 52.17 -4.34 -8.41
C ASN A 561 50.70 -3.97 -8.12
N GLN A 562 50.03 -3.39 -9.11
CA GLN A 562 48.60 -3.01 -9.00
C GLN A 562 47.65 -4.10 -9.47
N GLU A 563 47.99 -5.38 -9.25
CA GLU A 563 47.15 -6.50 -9.63
C GLU A 563 45.91 -6.58 -8.74
N LEU A 564 44.79 -6.98 -9.33
CA LEU A 564 43.52 -7.18 -8.62
C LEU A 564 43.59 -8.45 -7.74
N GLN A 565 43.52 -8.28 -6.47
CA GLN A 565 43.32 -9.38 -5.52
C GLN A 565 41.88 -9.89 -5.60
N THR A 566 41.69 -11.20 -5.71
CA THR A 566 40.38 -11.78 -6.01
C THR A 566 40.02 -12.86 -4.98
N LEU A 567 38.84 -12.72 -4.38
CA LEU A 567 38.19 -13.72 -3.55
C LEU A 567 37.03 -14.33 -4.31
N LYS A 568 36.96 -15.68 -4.38
CA LYS A 568 35.83 -16.40 -5.01
C LYS A 568 35.23 -17.36 -3.99
N ALA A 569 33.88 -17.37 -3.89
CA ALA A 569 33.21 -18.23 -2.94
C ALA A 569 31.93 -18.82 -3.52
N LEU A 570 31.69 -20.09 -3.16
CA LEU A 570 30.41 -20.76 -3.41
C LEU A 570 29.82 -21.24 -2.08
N ARG A 571 28.58 -20.87 -1.80
CA ARG A 571 27.93 -21.13 -0.49
C ARG A 571 26.54 -21.68 -0.67
N ILE A 572 26.13 -22.46 0.30
CA ILE A 572 24.72 -22.80 0.53
C ILE A 572 24.20 -21.87 1.61
N ILE A 573 23.04 -21.27 1.36
CA ILE A 573 22.37 -20.36 2.29
C ILE A 573 21.06 -21.00 2.71
N GLN A 574 20.81 -21.06 4.02
CA GLN A 574 19.55 -21.49 4.56
C GLN A 574 19.00 -20.39 5.49
N ASN A 575 17.76 -20.01 5.27
CA ASN A 575 17.02 -19.07 6.12
C ASN A 575 15.81 -19.76 6.74
N THR A 576 15.68 -19.67 8.04
CA THR A 576 14.52 -20.17 8.77
C THR A 576 13.92 -19.02 9.58
N THR A 577 12.64 -18.77 9.41
CA THR A 577 11.89 -17.79 10.18
C THR A 577 10.78 -18.49 10.96
N TRP A 578 10.55 -18.05 12.19
CA TRP A 578 9.45 -18.53 12.99
C TRP A 578 8.77 -17.38 13.72
N ILE A 579 7.43 -17.40 13.77
CA ILE A 579 6.61 -16.43 14.47
C ILE A 579 5.55 -17.19 15.27
N SER A 580 5.47 -16.95 16.58
CA SER A 580 4.48 -17.62 17.43
C SER A 580 3.04 -17.25 17.05
N ASN A 581 2.06 -18.10 17.36
CA ASN A 581 0.63 -17.87 17.07
C ASN A 581 0.12 -16.56 17.66
N ASN A 582 0.58 -16.18 18.83
CA ASN A 582 0.24 -14.92 19.50
C ASN A 582 1.08 -13.72 19.01
N ARG A 583 1.97 -13.91 18.01
CA ARG A 583 2.91 -12.92 17.46
C ARG A 583 3.81 -12.24 18.49
N LYS A 584 3.95 -12.80 19.69
CA LYS A 584 4.80 -12.25 20.75
C LYS A 584 6.26 -12.64 20.60
N HIS A 585 6.54 -13.73 19.93
CA HIS A 585 7.87 -14.26 19.68
C HIS A 585 8.11 -14.33 18.17
N SER A 586 9.29 -13.94 17.74
CA SER A 586 9.78 -14.19 16.38
C SER A 586 11.25 -14.58 16.44
N SER A 587 11.66 -15.47 15.55
CA SER A 587 13.05 -15.81 15.36
C SER A 587 13.40 -15.90 13.87
N LEU A 588 14.64 -15.55 13.57
CA LEU A 588 15.31 -15.74 12.29
C LEU A 588 16.61 -16.49 12.58
N LEU A 589 16.86 -17.55 11.84
CA LEU A 589 18.14 -18.25 11.81
C LEU A 589 18.60 -18.32 10.35
N ALA A 590 19.76 -17.75 10.07
CA ALA A 590 20.42 -17.84 8.79
C ALA A 590 21.73 -18.62 8.94
N LEU A 591 21.91 -19.62 8.11
CA LEU A 591 23.12 -20.45 8.01
C LEU A 591 23.68 -20.27 6.61
N GLU A 592 24.96 -19.95 6.52
CA GLU A 592 25.72 -19.88 5.29
C GLU A 592 26.96 -20.75 5.45
N ALA A 593 27.18 -21.67 4.52
CA ALA A 593 28.36 -22.53 4.56
C ALA A 593 28.82 -22.83 3.13
N GLY A 594 30.13 -22.91 2.93
CA GLY A 594 30.65 -23.17 1.62
C GLY A 594 32.18 -23.17 1.55
N SER A 595 32.69 -23.06 0.35
CA SER A 595 34.09 -22.96 0.04
C SER A 595 34.47 -21.59 -0.48
N VAL A 596 35.67 -21.15 -0.18
CA VAL A 596 36.23 -19.88 -0.61
C VAL A 596 37.65 -20.10 -1.11
N GLN A 597 38.00 -19.45 -2.19
CA GLN A 597 39.36 -19.31 -2.67
C GLN A 597 39.84 -17.89 -2.41
N TYR A 598 40.85 -17.75 -1.59
CA TYR A 598 41.47 -16.47 -1.26
C TYR A 598 42.58 -16.12 -2.29
N PRO A 599 42.97 -14.84 -2.36
CA PRO A 599 43.94 -14.36 -3.36
C PRO A 599 45.31 -15.07 -3.33
N ASP A 600 45.76 -15.44 -2.14
CA ASP A 600 47.08 -16.08 -1.92
C ASP A 600 46.97 -17.62 -1.81
N GLY A 601 45.78 -18.18 -1.84
CA GLY A 601 45.52 -19.61 -1.66
C GLY A 601 45.40 -20.35 -2.98
N HIS A 602 46.12 -21.47 -3.06
CA HIS A 602 45.96 -22.40 -4.18
C HIS A 602 44.75 -23.36 -3.98
N ASN A 603 44.37 -23.58 -2.74
CA ASN A 603 43.32 -24.50 -2.37
C ASN A 603 42.07 -23.75 -1.83
N ALA A 604 40.93 -24.32 -2.11
CA ALA A 604 39.67 -23.79 -1.55
C ALA A 604 39.59 -24.12 -0.05
N GLU A 605 39.25 -23.09 0.75
CA GLU A 605 39.06 -23.21 2.20
C GLU A 605 37.58 -23.24 2.55
N TYR A 606 37.28 -23.74 3.73
CA TYR A 606 35.91 -23.78 4.26
C TYR A 606 35.55 -22.47 4.95
N GLN A 607 34.33 -22.00 4.74
CA GLN A 607 33.77 -20.88 5.48
C GLN A 607 32.34 -21.18 5.97
N MET A 608 32.00 -20.62 7.12
CA MET A 608 30.68 -20.77 7.72
C MET A 608 30.27 -19.49 8.46
N LYS A 609 29.01 -19.14 8.33
CA LYS A 609 28.41 -18.02 9.08
C LYS A 609 27.04 -18.42 9.60
N ILE A 610 26.80 -18.16 10.86
CA ILE A 610 25.53 -18.39 11.55
C ILE A 610 25.06 -17.04 12.07
N THR A 611 23.87 -16.64 11.67
CA THR A 611 23.22 -15.42 12.17
C THR A 611 21.89 -15.80 12.80
N GLY A 612 21.73 -15.48 14.08
CA GLY A 612 20.49 -15.70 14.82
C GLY A 612 19.90 -14.39 15.32
N ASN A 613 18.58 -14.26 15.20
CA ASN A 613 17.82 -13.18 15.81
C ASN A 613 16.61 -13.78 16.53
N TYR A 614 16.37 -13.33 17.75
CA TYR A 614 15.18 -13.68 18.49
C TYR A 614 14.57 -12.43 19.13
N SER A 615 13.29 -12.25 18.96
CA SER A 615 12.52 -11.13 19.51
C SER A 615 11.36 -11.64 20.36
N TYR A 616 11.21 -11.07 21.55
CA TYR A 616 10.08 -11.29 22.43
C TYR A 616 9.52 -9.94 22.89
N LYS A 617 8.38 -9.52 22.32
CA LYS A 617 7.75 -8.24 22.65
C LYS A 617 8.74 -7.06 22.58
N TRP A 618 9.28 -6.70 23.73
CA TRP A 618 10.20 -5.57 23.95
C TRP A 618 11.67 -5.98 24.08
N PHE A 619 11.99 -7.27 24.02
CA PHE A 619 13.33 -7.82 24.14
C PHE A 619 13.78 -8.43 22.82
N ASN A 620 15.02 -8.16 22.42
CA ASN A 620 15.66 -8.72 21.24
C ASN A 620 17.06 -9.22 21.59
N ILE A 621 17.44 -10.34 20.99
CA ILE A 621 18.80 -10.87 21.04
C ILE A 621 19.25 -11.25 19.63
N ASN A 622 20.46 -10.85 19.28
CA ASN A 622 21.09 -11.17 18.01
C ASN A 622 22.42 -11.86 18.28
N GLY A 623 22.77 -12.84 17.47
CA GLY A 623 24.05 -13.53 17.53
C GLY A 623 24.61 -13.74 16.12
N ILE A 624 25.92 -13.60 15.99
CA ILE A 624 26.68 -13.90 14.76
C ILE A 624 27.89 -14.73 15.15
N TYR A 625 28.07 -15.83 14.47
CA TYR A 625 29.33 -16.57 14.46
C TYR A 625 29.79 -16.69 13.00
N GLN A 626 31.05 -16.35 12.74
CA GLN A 626 31.65 -16.41 11.41
C GLN A 626 33.02 -17.08 11.53
N HIS A 627 33.26 -18.00 10.60
CA HIS A 627 34.53 -18.67 10.37
C HIS A 627 34.92 -18.50 8.91
N GLY A 628 36.11 -17.97 8.65
CA GLY A 628 36.57 -17.57 7.32
C GLY A 628 36.12 -16.16 6.91
N SER A 629 36.89 -15.52 6.05
CA SER A 629 36.63 -14.18 5.55
C SER A 629 35.59 -14.22 4.43
N TYR A 630 34.52 -13.45 4.57
CA TYR A 630 33.43 -13.32 3.57
C TYR A 630 33.71 -12.23 2.56
N TYR A 631 34.59 -11.30 2.90
CA TYR A 631 34.98 -10.15 2.09
C TYR A 631 36.51 -10.02 2.01
N LEU A 632 37.00 -9.42 0.92
CA LEU A 632 38.42 -9.12 0.76
C LEU A 632 38.97 -8.24 1.90
N SER A 633 38.20 -7.30 2.41
CA SER A 633 38.59 -6.46 3.54
C SER A 633 38.84 -7.26 4.81
N GLU A 634 38.03 -8.27 5.09
CA GLU A 634 38.20 -9.16 6.25
C GLU A 634 39.45 -10.01 6.08
N PHE A 635 39.67 -10.53 4.86
CA PHE A 635 40.85 -11.30 4.54
C PHE A 635 42.12 -10.47 4.66
N ALA A 636 42.16 -9.29 4.04
CA ALA A 636 43.30 -8.37 4.14
C ALA A 636 43.63 -8.00 5.60
N SER A 637 42.56 -7.75 6.40
CA SER A 637 42.78 -7.43 7.80
C SER A 637 43.36 -8.61 8.60
N SER A 638 42.94 -9.84 8.33
CA SER A 638 43.48 -11.01 9.01
C SER A 638 44.97 -11.24 8.69
N ARG A 639 45.37 -11.04 7.43
CA ARG A 639 46.75 -11.16 6.96
C ARG A 639 47.68 -10.08 7.53
N ASN A 640 47.16 -8.88 7.70
CA ASN A 640 47.94 -7.78 8.31
C ASN A 640 48.36 -8.06 9.75
N PHE A 641 47.64 -8.90 10.49
CA PHE A 641 47.97 -9.26 11.85
C PHE A 641 48.86 -10.51 11.95
N ASN A 642 48.67 -11.49 11.09
CA ASN A 642 49.50 -12.69 11.01
C ASN A 642 49.12 -13.52 9.76
N GLU A 643 50.11 -13.99 9.00
CA GLU A 643 49.89 -14.72 7.73
C GLU A 643 49.03 -15.99 7.84
N ASP A 644 49.04 -16.65 9.02
CA ASP A 644 48.37 -17.92 9.24
C ASP A 644 47.03 -17.82 10.02
N ILE A 645 46.57 -16.63 10.33
CA ILE A 645 45.33 -16.49 11.12
C ILE A 645 44.10 -16.42 10.20
N MET A 646 43.29 -17.46 10.32
CA MET A 646 41.97 -17.45 9.72
C MET A 646 41.02 -16.48 10.43
N TYR A 647 40.29 -15.69 9.68
CA TYR A 647 39.30 -14.75 10.21
C TYR A 647 38.19 -15.49 11.00
N LYS A 648 37.97 -15.06 12.22
CA LYS A 648 36.88 -15.55 13.07
C LYS A 648 36.21 -14.37 13.74
N LYS A 649 34.90 -14.43 13.82
CA LYS A 649 34.09 -13.42 14.50
C LYS A 649 32.99 -14.06 15.30
N PHE A 650 32.88 -13.65 16.53
CA PHE A 650 31.76 -13.95 17.41
C PHE A 650 31.14 -12.63 17.86
N SER A 651 29.86 -12.47 17.74
CA SER A 651 29.17 -11.30 18.24
C SER A 651 27.82 -11.70 18.81
N VAL A 652 27.50 -11.20 19.98
CA VAL A 652 26.18 -11.32 20.59
C VAL A 652 25.74 -9.96 21.10
N SER A 653 24.48 -9.61 20.86
CA SER A 653 23.86 -8.40 21.38
C SER A 653 22.47 -8.69 21.90
N ALA A 654 22.11 -8.06 23.00
CA ALA A 654 20.77 -8.11 23.56
C ALA A 654 20.31 -6.69 23.87
N PHE A 655 19.09 -6.38 23.51
CA PHE A 655 18.53 -5.06 23.78
C PHE A 655 17.05 -5.11 24.14
N VAL A 656 16.65 -4.11 24.86
CA VAL A 656 15.30 -3.88 25.37
C VAL A 656 14.79 -2.56 24.80
N ASN A 657 13.56 -2.56 24.29
CA ASN A 657 12.86 -1.33 23.92
C ASN A 657 11.45 -1.40 24.51
N LYS A 658 11.19 -0.59 25.53
CA LYS A 658 9.93 -0.64 26.26
C LYS A 658 9.43 0.76 26.60
N ASN A 659 8.13 0.94 26.40
CA ASN A 659 7.42 2.11 26.87
C ASN A 659 6.80 1.84 28.24
N LEU A 660 6.95 2.80 29.16
CA LEU A 660 6.41 2.78 30.52
C LEU A 660 5.53 4.01 30.76
N PHE A 661 4.77 3.99 31.84
CA PHE A 661 3.90 5.10 32.29
C PHE A 661 2.97 5.64 31.21
N SER A 662 2.19 4.75 30.59
CA SER A 662 1.30 5.11 29.48
C SER A 662 2.03 5.82 28.34
N GLU A 663 3.17 5.23 27.93
CA GLU A 663 4.03 5.68 26.82
C GLU A 663 4.79 7.00 27.05
N LYS A 664 4.76 7.53 28.28
CA LYS A 664 5.51 8.74 28.59
C LYS A 664 7.01 8.53 28.72
N LEU A 665 7.45 7.37 29.13
CA LEU A 665 8.87 7.01 29.24
C LEU A 665 9.20 5.87 28.27
N ASN A 666 10.05 6.15 27.30
CA ASN A 666 10.66 5.14 26.45
C ASN A 666 12.05 4.81 26.99
N ILE A 667 12.32 3.52 27.15
CA ILE A 667 13.62 2.98 27.56
C ILE A 667 14.10 2.09 26.41
N THR A 668 15.27 2.43 25.86
CA THR A 668 16.00 1.56 24.94
C THR A 668 17.39 1.33 25.51
N SER A 669 17.72 0.09 25.84
CA SER A 669 19.01 -0.27 26.45
C SER A 669 19.50 -1.57 25.84
N GLY A 670 20.81 -1.70 25.67
CA GLY A 670 21.39 -2.90 25.12
C GLY A 670 22.84 -3.11 25.55
N LEU A 671 23.23 -4.36 25.50
CA LEU A 671 24.60 -4.83 25.73
C LEU A 671 25.02 -5.64 24.49
N SER A 672 26.25 -5.50 24.09
CA SER A 672 26.84 -6.34 23.05
C SER A 672 28.26 -6.74 23.40
N TYR A 673 28.65 -7.86 22.87
CA TYR A 673 30.02 -8.38 22.95
C TYR A 673 30.42 -8.84 21.55
N THR A 674 31.55 -8.38 21.08
CA THR A 674 32.15 -8.82 19.81
C THR A 674 33.57 -9.26 20.08
N ASP A 675 33.94 -10.38 19.53
CA ASP A 675 35.32 -10.88 19.49
C ASP A 675 35.67 -11.13 18.03
N ASP A 676 36.54 -10.31 17.48
CA ASP A 676 37.01 -10.44 16.11
C ASP A 676 38.46 -9.96 15.97
N ILE A 677 39.06 -10.25 14.84
CA ILE A 677 40.48 -9.96 14.63
C ILE A 677 40.81 -8.46 14.59
N LEU A 678 39.83 -7.62 14.17
CA LEU A 678 40.03 -6.18 14.03
C LEU A 678 39.91 -5.46 15.38
N TYR A 679 38.88 -5.78 16.13
CA TYR A 679 38.55 -5.07 17.36
C TYR A 679 38.86 -5.84 18.62
N GLY A 680 39.31 -7.08 18.45
CA GLY A 680 39.56 -8.00 19.59
C GLY A 680 38.28 -8.20 20.38
N LYS A 681 38.44 -8.33 21.71
CA LYS A 681 37.33 -8.49 22.64
C LYS A 681 36.73 -7.14 22.98
N SER A 682 35.56 -6.86 22.38
CA SER A 682 34.91 -5.54 22.42
C SER A 682 33.53 -5.62 23.08
N PRO A 683 33.43 -5.54 24.41
CA PRO A 683 32.17 -5.32 25.09
C PRO A 683 31.68 -3.89 24.85
N SER A 684 30.37 -3.73 24.66
CA SER A 684 29.75 -2.42 24.55
C SER A 684 28.36 -2.41 25.19
N GLY A 685 27.86 -1.23 25.51
CA GLY A 685 26.54 -1.05 26.04
C GLY A 685 25.99 0.34 25.76
N PHE A 686 24.68 0.46 25.75
CA PHE A 686 24.01 1.75 25.62
C PHE A 686 22.72 1.80 26.43
N VAL A 687 22.37 3.00 26.84
CA VAL A 687 21.10 3.31 27.54
C VAL A 687 20.56 4.60 26.97
N ASN A 688 19.36 4.55 26.41
CA ASN A 688 18.61 5.71 25.94
C ASN A 688 17.31 5.80 26.72
N LEU A 689 17.11 6.90 27.41
CA LEU A 689 15.91 7.22 28.16
C LEU A 689 15.27 8.43 27.55
N LYS A 690 13.99 8.35 27.21
CA LYS A 690 13.24 9.49 26.69
C LYS A 690 11.92 9.62 27.43
N TYR A 691 11.80 10.62 28.25
CA TYR A 691 10.56 11.00 28.90
C TYR A 691 9.89 12.13 28.14
N THR A 692 8.63 11.98 27.78
CA THR A 692 7.89 12.97 27.00
C THR A 692 6.56 13.29 27.70
N LYS A 693 6.33 14.59 27.91
CA LYS A 693 5.07 15.16 28.38
C LYS A 693 4.62 16.22 27.36
N GLU A 694 3.36 16.66 27.43
CA GLU A 694 2.81 17.64 26.47
C GLU A 694 3.68 18.89 26.28
N LYS A 695 4.20 19.45 27.36
CA LYS A 695 4.95 20.71 27.35
C LYS A 695 6.47 20.53 27.31
N TYR A 696 6.99 19.40 27.72
CA TYR A 696 8.43 19.16 27.76
C TYR A 696 8.80 17.71 27.63
N GLY A 697 10.02 17.47 27.21
CA GLY A 697 10.65 16.15 27.19
C GLY A 697 12.04 16.24 27.83
N VAL A 698 12.48 15.14 28.41
CA VAL A 698 13.84 14.97 28.91
C VAL A 698 14.40 13.71 28.32
N PHE A 699 15.65 13.73 27.90
CA PHE A 699 16.31 12.54 27.40
C PHE A 699 17.74 12.40 27.97
N LEU A 700 18.14 11.14 28.06
CA LEU A 700 19.50 10.73 28.39
C LEU A 700 19.90 9.64 27.41
N ASN A 701 20.97 9.88 26.66
CA ASN A 701 21.58 8.92 25.78
C ASN A 701 22.97 8.63 26.29
N SER A 702 23.30 7.39 26.51
CA SER A 702 24.64 6.98 26.93
C SER A 702 25.04 5.75 26.13
N SER A 703 26.27 5.75 25.67
CA SER A 703 26.89 4.58 25.08
C SER A 703 28.32 4.43 25.59
N TRP A 704 28.73 3.19 25.73
CA TRP A 704 30.04 2.81 26.10
C TRP A 704 30.50 1.64 25.26
N PHE A 705 31.74 1.69 24.82
CA PHE A 705 32.40 0.53 24.22
C PHE A 705 33.86 0.51 24.57
N ASN A 706 34.38 -0.69 24.73
CA ASN A 706 35.77 -0.96 24.92
C ASN A 706 36.20 -1.90 23.81
N TYR A 707 37.26 -1.58 23.12
CA TYR A 707 37.93 -2.54 22.23
C TYR A 707 39.38 -2.72 22.65
N SER A 708 39.79 -3.97 22.60
CA SER A 708 41.13 -4.37 23.00
C SER A 708 41.63 -5.37 21.97
N SER A 709 42.49 -4.92 21.06
CA SER A 709 43.29 -5.76 20.20
C SER A 709 44.67 -5.93 20.81
N ASN A 710 45.50 -6.83 20.29
CA ASN A 710 46.81 -7.17 20.84
C ASN A 710 47.72 -5.97 21.07
N ASN A 711 47.56 -4.88 20.29
CA ASN A 711 48.45 -3.70 20.30
C ASN A 711 47.76 -2.41 20.70
N PHE A 712 46.43 -2.41 20.94
CA PHE A 712 45.69 -1.20 21.19
C PHE A 712 44.47 -1.49 22.05
N SER A 713 44.34 -0.73 23.14
CA SER A 713 43.13 -0.75 23.97
C SER A 713 42.55 0.65 24.07
N ASN A 714 41.28 0.79 23.76
CA ASN A 714 40.59 2.09 23.90
C ASN A 714 39.24 1.89 24.57
N ASN A 715 39.03 2.67 25.60
CA ASN A 715 37.76 2.76 26.32
C ASN A 715 37.09 4.07 25.96
N PHE A 716 35.99 4.00 25.25
CA PHE A 716 35.26 5.15 24.74
C PHE A 716 33.84 5.18 25.28
N PHE A 717 33.42 6.35 25.72
CA PHE A 717 32.04 6.55 26.14
C PHE A 717 31.46 7.86 25.60
N THR A 718 30.16 7.88 25.46
CA THR A 718 29.38 9.11 25.19
C THR A 718 28.25 9.21 26.19
N ILE A 719 28.03 10.39 26.73
CA ILE A 719 26.86 10.72 27.54
C ILE A 719 26.25 11.98 26.98
N GLU A 720 24.97 11.96 26.66
CA GLU A 720 24.23 13.13 26.22
C GLU A 720 22.96 13.25 27.07
N ALA A 721 22.74 14.41 27.66
CA ALA A 721 21.51 14.72 28.37
C ALA A 721 20.90 16.01 27.82
N GLY A 722 19.60 16.06 27.72
CA GLY A 722 18.94 17.25 27.18
C GLY A 722 17.48 17.37 27.61
N VAL A 723 17.02 18.60 27.46
CA VAL A 723 15.62 18.98 27.72
C VAL A 723 15.03 19.58 26.44
N THR A 724 13.89 19.10 26.06
CA THR A 724 13.09 19.63 24.94
C THR A 724 11.86 20.33 25.50
N LEU A 725 11.66 21.59 25.13
CA LEU A 725 10.43 22.33 25.41
C LEU A 725 9.55 22.30 24.17
N ASN A 726 8.30 21.86 24.34
CA ASN A 726 7.28 21.91 23.31
C ASN A 726 6.53 23.23 23.42
N LEU A 727 6.76 24.15 22.51
CA LEU A 727 6.08 25.41 22.41
C LEU A 727 4.71 25.23 21.76
N GLN A 728 3.70 25.90 22.23
CA GLN A 728 2.40 25.87 21.54
C GLN A 728 2.51 26.64 20.21
N PRO A 729 1.99 26.08 19.09
CA PRO A 729 1.95 26.82 17.86
C PRO A 729 1.14 28.11 18.02
N ASN A 730 1.59 29.20 17.39
CA ASN A 730 0.84 30.43 17.17
C ASN A 730 0.54 31.38 18.36
N ARG A 731 1.37 31.45 19.40
CA ARG A 731 1.20 32.51 20.41
C ARG A 731 1.87 33.83 20.08
N LEU A 732 2.78 33.89 19.10
CA LEU A 732 3.55 35.13 18.81
C LEU A 732 2.89 36.09 17.83
N ILE A 733 1.99 35.62 16.96
CA ILE A 733 1.15 36.48 16.13
C ILE A 733 -0.26 35.86 16.18
N ALA A 734 -1.08 36.35 17.06
CA ALA A 734 -2.49 36.00 17.09
C ALA A 734 -3.13 36.50 15.81
N SER A 735 -3.39 35.62 14.83
CA SER A 735 -4.40 35.91 13.80
C SER A 735 -5.65 36.37 14.56
N LYS A 736 -6.24 37.47 14.18
CA LYS A 736 -7.48 37.94 14.78
C LYS A 736 -8.47 36.78 14.74
N LYS A 737 -8.90 36.32 15.90
CA LYS A 737 -9.82 35.20 16.04
C LYS A 737 -11.19 35.74 16.40
N GLY A 738 -12.19 35.21 15.77
CA GLY A 738 -13.58 35.49 16.05
C GLY A 738 -14.34 34.23 16.46
N GLU A 739 -15.62 34.39 16.59
CA GLU A 739 -16.59 33.29 16.76
C GLU A 739 -17.74 33.48 15.78
N ILE A 740 -18.33 32.38 15.35
CA ILE A 740 -19.58 32.33 14.65
C ILE A 740 -20.61 31.85 15.64
N ALA A 741 -21.66 32.65 15.89
CA ALA A 741 -22.86 32.26 16.59
C ALA A 741 -23.99 32.10 15.57
N ALA A 742 -24.41 30.87 15.30
CA ALA A 742 -25.53 30.64 14.38
C ALA A 742 -26.80 30.29 15.18
N PHE A 743 -27.91 30.86 14.76
CA PHE A 743 -29.25 30.55 15.24
C PHE A 743 -30.05 29.88 14.13
N VAL A 744 -30.50 28.67 14.37
CA VAL A 744 -31.20 27.80 13.42
C VAL A 744 -32.64 27.69 13.88
N PHE A 745 -33.56 27.93 12.96
CA PHE A 745 -35.01 27.91 13.25
C PHE A 745 -35.81 27.35 12.08
N TYR A 746 -36.96 26.78 12.38
CA TYR A 746 -37.95 26.32 11.43
C TYR A 746 -38.75 27.52 10.92
N ASP A 747 -38.51 27.92 9.68
CA ASP A 747 -39.20 28.99 9.00
C ASP A 747 -40.49 28.45 8.37
N ASN A 748 -41.57 28.56 9.12
CA ASN A 748 -42.85 27.98 8.75
C ASN A 748 -43.57 28.76 7.64
N ASN A 749 -43.27 30.05 7.50
CA ASN A 749 -43.88 30.94 6.52
C ASN A 749 -42.98 31.23 5.29
N ASN A 750 -41.76 30.69 5.28
CA ASN A 750 -40.73 30.82 4.21
C ASN A 750 -40.32 32.28 3.93
N ASN A 751 -40.31 33.14 4.95
CA ASN A 751 -39.89 34.55 4.78
C ASN A 751 -38.41 34.76 5.17
N SER A 752 -37.71 33.74 5.62
CA SER A 752 -36.31 33.75 6.06
C SER A 752 -35.99 34.64 7.26
N VAL A 753 -37.00 35.05 8.02
CA VAL A 753 -36.90 35.91 9.22
C VAL A 753 -37.59 35.21 10.38
N TYR A 754 -36.89 35.12 11.52
CA TYR A 754 -37.52 34.54 12.71
C TYR A 754 -38.63 35.46 13.28
N ASP A 755 -39.86 35.00 13.21
CA ASP A 755 -41.04 35.74 13.64
C ASP A 755 -42.10 34.87 14.39
N GLU A 756 -43.32 35.43 14.56
CA GLU A 756 -44.39 34.73 15.23
C GLU A 756 -44.88 33.52 14.44
N GLY A 757 -44.79 32.33 15.02
CA GLY A 757 -45.13 31.06 14.40
C GLY A 757 -43.91 30.20 14.07
N ASP A 758 -42.73 30.76 14.12
CA ASP A 758 -41.49 30.03 13.93
C ASP A 758 -40.99 29.38 15.22
N GLN A 759 -40.18 28.33 15.09
CA GLN A 759 -39.66 27.58 16.22
C GLN A 759 -38.16 27.39 16.12
N SER A 760 -37.45 27.46 17.26
CA SER A 760 -36.02 27.11 17.29
C SER A 760 -35.82 25.67 16.94
N ALA A 761 -34.81 25.39 16.08
CA ALA A 761 -34.51 24.04 15.63
C ALA A 761 -33.57 23.35 16.61
N GLU A 762 -34.12 22.58 17.55
CA GLU A 762 -33.34 21.75 18.47
C GLU A 762 -32.80 20.50 17.79
N ASN A 763 -31.59 20.07 18.17
CA ASN A 763 -30.97 18.83 17.71
C ASN A 763 -30.73 18.74 16.18
N TYR A 764 -30.81 19.86 15.46
CA TYR A 764 -30.61 19.92 14.01
C TYR A 764 -29.11 19.98 13.68
N ILE A 765 -28.70 19.32 12.60
CA ILE A 765 -27.28 19.27 12.18
C ILE A 765 -27.04 20.31 11.11
N ILE A 766 -26.06 21.19 11.33
CA ILE A 766 -25.54 22.10 10.33
C ILE A 766 -24.04 21.91 10.16
N MET A 767 -23.52 22.28 9.00
CA MET A 767 -22.10 22.15 8.68
C MET A 767 -21.51 23.49 8.25
N ILE A 768 -20.46 23.93 8.95
CA ILE A 768 -19.67 25.11 8.55
C ILE A 768 -18.31 24.61 8.08
N ASN A 769 -17.97 24.83 6.80
CA ASN A 769 -16.89 24.23 6.08
C ASN A 769 -16.95 22.68 6.18
N ASN A 770 -16.06 22.06 6.95
CA ASN A 770 -16.02 20.60 7.17
C ASN A 770 -16.29 20.22 8.63
N VAL A 771 -16.85 21.15 9.42
CA VAL A 771 -17.17 20.91 10.84
C VAL A 771 -18.67 20.88 11.02
N SER A 772 -19.17 19.76 11.51
CA SER A 772 -20.59 19.55 11.77
C SER A 772 -20.97 19.92 13.20
N PHE A 773 -22.07 20.63 13.34
CA PHE A 773 -22.62 21.08 14.61
C PHE A 773 -24.02 20.50 14.82
N LYS A 774 -24.36 20.25 16.07
CA LYS A 774 -25.72 19.89 16.48
C LYS A 774 -26.27 21.02 17.34
N THR A 775 -27.39 21.62 16.94
CA THR A 775 -28.00 22.73 17.69
C THR A 775 -28.44 22.32 19.08
N ASN A 776 -28.35 23.24 20.04
CA ASN A 776 -28.87 23.06 21.37
C ASN A 776 -30.40 23.29 21.42
N HIS A 777 -30.98 23.25 22.61
CA HIS A 777 -32.42 23.48 22.83
C HIS A 777 -32.94 24.82 22.27
N ASP A 778 -32.12 25.89 22.31
CA ASP A 778 -32.45 27.19 21.75
C ASP A 778 -32.20 27.32 20.26
N GLY A 779 -31.87 26.24 19.54
CA GLY A 779 -31.50 26.29 18.14
C GLY A 779 -30.12 26.90 17.84
N LYS A 780 -29.26 27.06 18.85
CA LYS A 780 -27.98 27.79 18.71
C LYS A 780 -26.79 26.87 18.58
N ILE A 781 -25.81 27.31 17.79
CA ILE A 781 -24.45 26.77 17.78
C ILE A 781 -23.41 27.89 17.92
N VAL A 782 -22.26 27.57 18.46
CA VAL A 782 -21.12 28.50 18.58
C VAL A 782 -19.83 27.86 18.11
N TYR A 783 -19.21 28.45 17.14
CA TYR A 783 -17.89 28.06 16.63
C TYR A 783 -16.81 29.05 17.07
N LYS A 784 -16.08 28.67 18.13
CA LYS A 784 -15.12 29.56 18.81
C LYS A 784 -13.72 29.53 18.22
N ALA A 785 -13.04 30.68 18.39
CA ALA A 785 -11.63 30.85 18.06
C ALA A 785 -11.26 30.59 16.59
N ILE A 786 -12.18 30.89 15.69
CA ILE A 786 -12.00 30.77 14.25
C ILE A 786 -11.10 31.90 13.72
N PRO A 787 -10.20 31.64 12.75
CA PRO A 787 -9.48 32.70 12.04
C PRO A 787 -10.46 33.62 11.28
N TYR A 788 -10.11 34.89 11.10
CA TYR A 788 -10.87 35.73 10.16
C TYR A 788 -10.66 35.20 8.73
N GLY A 789 -11.71 35.21 7.92
CA GLY A 789 -11.67 34.71 6.54
C GLY A 789 -13.01 34.25 6.03
N GLN A 790 -13.00 33.57 4.90
CA GLN A 790 -14.17 33.04 4.22
C GLN A 790 -14.62 31.71 4.84
N TYR A 791 -15.90 31.57 5.03
CA TYR A 791 -16.58 30.38 5.55
C TYR A 791 -17.78 30.04 4.69
N MET A 792 -18.11 28.78 4.64
CA MET A 792 -19.24 28.26 3.87
C MET A 792 -20.15 27.43 4.79
N LEU A 793 -21.42 27.82 4.88
CA LEU A 793 -22.48 26.98 5.41
C LEU A 793 -22.86 25.97 4.33
N LYS A 794 -22.50 24.69 4.51
CA LYS A 794 -22.77 23.62 3.56
C LYS A 794 -24.05 22.90 3.93
N GLN A 795 -24.86 22.57 2.94
CA GLN A 795 -26.08 21.84 3.13
C GLN A 795 -25.83 20.43 3.67
N VAL A 796 -26.60 20.06 4.73
CA VAL A 796 -26.69 18.68 5.24
C VAL A 796 -28.10 18.19 4.99
N ILE A 797 -28.23 17.09 4.26
CA ILE A 797 -29.54 16.54 3.90
C ILE A 797 -30.12 15.83 5.11
N GLN A 798 -31.25 16.28 5.57
CA GLN A 798 -32.01 15.76 6.70
C GLN A 798 -33.50 15.66 6.39
N GLN A 799 -34.23 14.83 7.13
CA GLN A 799 -35.65 14.64 6.91
C GLN A 799 -36.44 15.90 7.33
N GLY A 800 -37.34 16.32 6.48
CA GLY A 800 -38.35 17.33 6.74
C GLY A 800 -37.91 18.75 6.45
N TRP A 801 -36.64 19.10 6.65
CA TRP A 801 -36.20 20.47 6.58
C TRP A 801 -34.81 20.58 5.95
N TYR A 802 -34.51 21.69 5.29
CA TYR A 802 -33.20 21.99 4.70
C TYR A 802 -32.86 23.48 4.84
N TYR A 803 -31.62 23.85 4.69
CA TYR A 803 -31.13 25.23 4.57
C TYR A 803 -30.28 25.39 3.32
N ASN A 804 -30.24 26.63 2.82
CA ASN A 804 -29.43 26.93 1.64
C ASN A 804 -27.95 27.07 1.99
N GLU A 805 -27.09 26.69 1.04
CA GLU A 805 -25.65 26.96 1.15
C GLU A 805 -25.40 28.46 1.14
N LEU A 806 -24.52 28.94 2.01
CA LEU A 806 -24.18 30.36 2.16
C LEU A 806 -22.69 30.53 2.37
N GLU A 807 -22.07 31.32 1.49
CA GLU A 807 -20.70 31.80 1.71
C GLU A 807 -20.73 33.14 2.48
N PHE A 808 -19.89 33.26 3.50
CA PHE A 808 -19.81 34.47 4.30
C PHE A 808 -18.40 34.71 4.84
N GLU A 809 -18.08 35.96 5.14
CA GLU A 809 -16.75 36.37 5.60
C GLU A 809 -16.79 36.85 7.04
N VAL A 810 -15.96 36.27 7.89
CA VAL A 810 -15.78 36.69 9.30
C VAL A 810 -14.65 37.71 9.37
N LYS A 811 -15.03 38.98 9.66
CA LYS A 811 -14.09 40.14 9.78
C LYS A 811 -14.04 40.72 11.18
N LYS A 812 -14.91 40.26 12.09
CA LYS A 812 -15.10 40.78 13.46
C LYS A 812 -14.94 39.66 14.48
N SER A 813 -14.72 40.03 15.74
CA SER A 813 -14.58 39.10 16.86
C SER A 813 -15.83 38.23 17.11
N SER A 814 -17.01 38.68 16.70
CA SER A 814 -18.24 37.89 16.73
C SER A 814 -19.02 38.08 15.42
N TYR A 815 -19.45 36.99 14.82
CA TYR A 815 -20.29 36.96 13.63
C TYR A 815 -21.58 36.21 13.95
N SER A 816 -22.72 36.87 13.78
CA SER A 816 -24.04 36.27 13.98
C SER A 816 -24.60 35.81 12.64
N LEU A 817 -25.06 34.57 12.58
CA LEU A 817 -25.68 33.96 11.42
C LEU A 817 -27.06 33.43 11.75
N GLN A 818 -28.08 33.85 11.00
CA GLN A 818 -29.39 33.23 11.05
C GLN A 818 -29.51 32.18 9.94
N VAL A 819 -30.02 31.01 10.30
CA VAL A 819 -30.14 29.87 9.39
C VAL A 819 -31.60 29.43 9.36
N PRO A 820 -32.42 29.98 8.45
CA PRO A 820 -33.80 29.54 8.28
C PRO A 820 -33.82 28.14 7.69
N LEU A 821 -34.60 27.26 8.23
CA LEU A 821 -34.90 25.94 7.72
C LEU A 821 -36.20 25.97 6.94
N HIS A 822 -36.10 25.67 5.65
CA HIS A 822 -37.25 25.55 4.77
C HIS A 822 -37.71 24.09 4.68
N GLN A 823 -39.04 23.88 4.57
CA GLN A 823 -39.58 22.55 4.49
C GLN A 823 -39.17 21.87 3.18
N ASN A 824 -38.57 20.69 3.27
CA ASN A 824 -38.27 19.90 2.07
C ASN A 824 -39.45 19.05 1.63
N GLY A 825 -39.45 18.62 0.37
CA GLY A 825 -40.34 17.59 -0.11
C GLY A 825 -39.64 16.23 -0.10
N THR A 826 -40.47 15.18 -0.16
CA THR A 826 -39.98 13.79 -0.19
C THR A 826 -40.19 13.20 -1.58
N MET A 827 -39.12 12.68 -2.18
CA MET A 827 -39.21 11.90 -3.40
C MET A 827 -39.14 10.42 -3.05
N LEU A 828 -40.11 9.65 -3.52
CA LEU A 828 -40.12 8.20 -3.44
C LEU A 828 -40.08 7.61 -4.85
N GLY A 829 -39.33 6.56 -5.03
CA GLY A 829 -39.24 5.82 -6.27
C GLY A 829 -39.08 4.33 -6.01
N LYS A 830 -39.31 3.52 -7.03
CA LYS A 830 -39.26 2.07 -6.93
C LYS A 830 -38.72 1.47 -8.19
N ILE A 831 -37.97 0.38 -8.08
CA ILE A 831 -37.63 -0.47 -9.21
C ILE A 831 -38.60 -1.63 -9.33
N THR A 832 -38.88 -2.07 -10.54
CA THR A 832 -39.65 -3.28 -10.84
C THR A 832 -38.93 -4.06 -11.93
N TYR A 833 -39.00 -5.38 -11.83
CA TYR A 833 -38.42 -6.25 -12.87
C TYR A 833 -39.53 -6.73 -13.81
N GLU A 834 -39.27 -6.57 -15.10
CA GLU A 834 -40.13 -7.11 -16.16
C GLU A 834 -39.34 -8.19 -16.92
N PHE A 835 -39.76 -9.46 -16.79
CA PHE A 835 -39.13 -10.59 -17.47
C PHE A 835 -40.14 -11.74 -17.63
N GLU A 836 -39.96 -12.52 -18.68
CA GLU A 836 -40.73 -13.77 -18.86
C GLU A 836 -40.02 -14.92 -18.12
N PRO A 837 -40.62 -15.53 -17.10
CA PRO A 837 -39.99 -16.60 -16.33
C PRO A 837 -39.52 -17.79 -17.16
N LYS A 838 -40.16 -18.02 -18.30
CA LYS A 838 -39.80 -19.11 -19.24
C LYS A 838 -38.54 -18.79 -20.06
N LYS A 839 -38.16 -17.52 -20.23
CA LYS A 839 -37.03 -17.06 -21.01
C LYS A 839 -35.86 -16.62 -20.13
N ALA A 840 -36.14 -16.24 -18.91
CA ALA A 840 -35.13 -15.88 -17.91
C ALA A 840 -34.92 -17.06 -16.97
N LEU A 841 -33.85 -17.79 -17.16
CA LEU A 841 -33.41 -18.87 -16.30
C LEU A 841 -33.38 -18.44 -14.86
N GLU A 842 -34.34 -18.85 -14.05
CA GLU A 842 -34.39 -18.66 -12.60
C GLU A 842 -33.68 -17.37 -12.11
N PHE A 843 -33.94 -16.28 -12.84
CA PHE A 843 -33.44 -14.96 -12.48
C PHE A 843 -34.12 -14.52 -11.18
N GLU A 844 -33.36 -14.47 -10.07
CA GLU A 844 -33.85 -13.85 -8.85
C GLU A 844 -33.58 -12.34 -8.95
N PRO A 845 -34.64 -11.52 -8.99
CA PRO A 845 -34.51 -10.08 -9.06
C PRO A 845 -33.85 -9.56 -7.79
N LYS A 846 -32.69 -8.94 -7.90
CA LYS A 846 -32.02 -8.26 -6.79
C LYS A 846 -32.57 -6.86 -6.65
N THR A 847 -33.37 -6.61 -5.64
CA THR A 847 -34.03 -5.32 -5.39
C THR A 847 -33.12 -4.33 -4.65
N ALA A 848 -32.32 -4.79 -3.70
CA ALA A 848 -31.44 -3.95 -2.91
C ALA A 848 -30.12 -3.62 -3.61
N GLY A 849 -29.57 -2.43 -3.32
CA GLY A 849 -28.20 -2.07 -3.72
C GLY A 849 -28.07 -1.47 -5.11
N ILE A 850 -29.17 -1.12 -5.79
CA ILE A 850 -29.17 -0.39 -7.06
C ILE A 850 -29.03 1.10 -6.77
N ILE A 851 -28.12 1.74 -7.46
CA ILE A 851 -27.67 3.12 -7.18
C ILE A 851 -28.35 4.08 -8.17
N PHE A 852 -28.82 5.19 -7.63
CA PHE A 852 -29.32 6.32 -8.39
C PHE A 852 -28.55 7.59 -8.02
N SER A 853 -28.32 8.47 -8.96
CA SER A 853 -27.72 9.79 -8.79
C SER A 853 -28.77 10.86 -9.02
N ILE A 854 -28.85 11.85 -8.14
CA ILE A 854 -29.80 12.99 -8.25
C ILE A 854 -29.01 14.25 -8.59
N TYR A 855 -29.52 15.02 -9.53
CA TYR A 855 -28.91 16.24 -10.05
C TYR A 855 -29.91 17.41 -9.99
N ASP A 856 -29.43 18.59 -9.60
CA ASP A 856 -30.08 19.87 -9.86
C ASP A 856 -29.45 20.48 -11.10
N LYS A 857 -30.21 20.61 -12.19
CA LYS A 857 -29.70 20.95 -13.52
C LYS A 857 -28.57 20.00 -13.97
N ASN A 858 -27.31 20.32 -13.76
CA ASN A 858 -26.17 19.47 -14.03
C ASN A 858 -25.26 19.30 -12.79
N LYS A 859 -25.64 19.88 -11.65
CA LYS A 859 -24.90 19.76 -10.41
C LYS A 859 -25.34 18.48 -9.71
N PHE A 860 -24.39 17.58 -9.43
CA PHE A 860 -24.63 16.39 -8.62
C PHE A 860 -25.02 16.80 -7.19
N ILE A 861 -26.14 16.27 -6.69
CA ILE A 861 -26.64 16.55 -5.35
C ILE A 861 -26.32 15.39 -4.41
N GLN A 862 -26.81 14.17 -4.72
CA GLN A 862 -26.63 13.01 -3.87
C GLN A 862 -26.84 11.70 -4.63
N ARG A 863 -26.39 10.59 -3.98
CA ARG A 863 -26.72 9.24 -4.39
C ARG A 863 -27.72 8.61 -3.42
N VAL A 864 -28.68 7.89 -3.96
CA VAL A 864 -29.62 7.05 -3.22
C VAL A 864 -29.50 5.61 -3.68
N VAL A 865 -29.77 4.69 -2.80
CA VAL A 865 -29.60 3.25 -3.04
C VAL A 865 -30.93 2.56 -2.67
N THR A 866 -31.37 1.63 -3.50
CA THR A 866 -32.59 0.85 -3.22
C THR A 866 -32.43 0.02 -1.95
N ASP A 867 -33.48 -0.04 -1.17
CA ASP A 867 -33.64 -0.94 -0.01
C ASP A 867 -33.98 -2.38 -0.46
N ASP A 868 -34.26 -3.25 0.53
CA ASP A 868 -34.62 -4.65 0.28
C ASP A 868 -35.95 -4.83 -0.48
N ASN A 869 -36.82 -3.80 -0.50
CA ASN A 869 -38.08 -3.77 -1.27
C ASN A 869 -37.92 -3.17 -2.66
N GLY A 870 -36.69 -2.71 -3.00
CA GLY A 870 -36.44 -1.99 -4.25
C GLY A 870 -36.92 -0.55 -4.23
N GLU A 871 -37.14 0.02 -3.06
CA GLU A 871 -37.61 1.39 -2.89
C GLU A 871 -36.45 2.34 -2.64
N ILE A 872 -36.59 3.58 -3.14
CA ILE A 872 -35.67 4.69 -2.88
C ILE A 872 -36.46 5.85 -2.31
N GLY A 873 -35.86 6.55 -1.37
CA GLY A 873 -36.39 7.79 -0.83
C GLY A 873 -35.30 8.87 -0.74
N SER A 874 -35.69 10.11 -0.97
CA SER A 874 -34.80 11.25 -0.80
C SER A 874 -35.57 12.48 -0.33
N PHE A 875 -34.92 13.29 0.51
CA PHE A 875 -35.43 14.58 0.95
C PHE A 875 -34.70 15.67 0.16
N LEU A 876 -35.45 16.54 -0.49
CA LEU A 876 -34.91 17.57 -1.38
C LEU A 876 -35.62 18.89 -1.14
N GLY A 877 -34.93 19.98 -1.32
CA GLY A 877 -35.53 21.31 -1.36
C GLY A 877 -36.53 21.46 -2.52
N SER A 878 -37.39 22.44 -2.47
CA SER A 878 -38.29 22.75 -3.58
C SER A 878 -37.50 23.12 -4.84
N GLY A 879 -37.76 22.45 -5.95
CA GLY A 879 -36.99 22.66 -7.19
C GLY A 879 -37.21 21.57 -8.23
N ASN A 880 -36.52 21.71 -9.37
CA ASN A 880 -36.56 20.75 -10.46
C ASN A 880 -35.29 19.91 -10.46
N TYR A 881 -35.47 18.61 -10.41
CA TYR A 881 -34.38 17.64 -10.29
C TYR A 881 -34.45 16.60 -11.40
N ARG A 882 -33.29 15.98 -11.65
CA ARG A 882 -33.15 14.79 -12.48
C ARG A 882 -32.59 13.67 -11.64
N ILE A 883 -33.24 12.50 -11.68
CA ILE A 883 -32.70 11.26 -11.13
C ILE A 883 -32.24 10.35 -12.26
N GLU A 884 -31.08 9.74 -12.09
CA GLU A 884 -30.44 8.87 -13.08
C GLU A 884 -29.99 7.56 -12.41
N LEU A 885 -30.39 6.44 -13.02
CA LEU A 885 -29.98 5.11 -12.59
C LEU A 885 -28.55 4.83 -13.04
N VAL A 886 -27.71 4.39 -12.13
CA VAL A 886 -26.32 4.02 -12.41
C VAL A 886 -26.29 2.61 -12.99
N GLU A 887 -26.20 2.45 -14.31
CA GLU A 887 -26.29 1.15 -15.00
C GLU A 887 -25.30 0.11 -14.47
N SER A 888 -24.09 0.52 -14.06
CA SER A 888 -23.10 -0.39 -13.49
C SER A 888 -23.52 -1.02 -12.12
N SER A 889 -24.59 -0.53 -11.51
CA SER A 889 -25.17 -1.09 -10.29
C SER A 889 -26.20 -2.18 -10.55
N LEU A 890 -26.67 -2.31 -11.78
CA LEU A 890 -27.62 -3.33 -12.19
C LEU A 890 -27.01 -4.74 -12.15
N PRO A 891 -27.81 -5.77 -11.86
CA PRO A 891 -27.39 -7.16 -12.02
C PRO A 891 -26.94 -7.47 -13.46
N ALA A 892 -26.08 -8.45 -13.63
CA ALA A 892 -25.60 -8.88 -14.94
C ALA A 892 -26.78 -9.28 -15.85
N ASN A 893 -26.67 -8.93 -17.13
CA ASN A 893 -27.70 -9.18 -18.15
C ASN A 893 -29.04 -8.46 -17.91
N THR A 894 -29.04 -7.35 -17.18
CA THR A 894 -30.21 -6.49 -17.04
C THR A 894 -29.92 -5.09 -17.55
N TYR A 895 -30.98 -4.41 -17.97
CA TYR A 895 -30.91 -3.02 -18.44
C TYR A 895 -32.22 -2.29 -18.13
N CYS A 896 -32.14 -0.96 -18.10
CA CYS A 896 -33.31 -0.10 -17.97
C CYS A 896 -33.44 0.78 -19.21
N GLU A 897 -34.59 0.80 -19.85
CA GLU A 897 -34.78 1.58 -21.08
C GLU A 897 -34.78 3.09 -20.81
N LYS A 898 -35.34 3.50 -19.68
CA LYS A 898 -35.38 4.90 -19.24
C LYS A 898 -34.59 5.06 -17.96
N ILE A 899 -33.28 5.31 -18.09
CA ILE A 899 -32.36 5.43 -16.95
C ILE A 899 -32.52 6.74 -16.19
N ASN A 900 -33.11 7.78 -16.79
CA ASN A 900 -33.25 9.09 -16.17
C ASN A 900 -34.70 9.57 -16.18
N ARG A 901 -35.06 10.42 -15.22
CA ARG A 901 -36.37 11.06 -15.07
C ARG A 901 -36.20 12.45 -14.48
N ASP A 902 -36.94 13.41 -15.01
CA ASP A 902 -37.07 14.75 -14.47
C ASP A 902 -38.27 14.80 -13.55
N PHE A 903 -38.19 15.50 -12.43
CA PHE A 903 -39.29 15.65 -11.47
C PHE A 903 -39.18 16.97 -10.71
N THR A 904 -40.31 17.47 -10.22
CA THR A 904 -40.40 18.72 -9.46
C THR A 904 -40.79 18.43 -8.02
N VAL A 905 -39.95 18.90 -7.07
CA VAL A 905 -40.17 18.78 -5.63
C VAL A 905 -40.91 20.03 -5.13
N GLN A 906 -41.93 19.83 -4.33
CA GLN A 906 -42.66 20.91 -3.62
C GLN A 906 -42.50 20.71 -2.13
N ALA A 907 -42.42 21.82 -1.37
CA ALA A 907 -42.29 21.80 0.10
C ALA A 907 -43.43 20.99 0.76
N GLY A 908 -43.08 20.12 1.68
CA GLY A 908 -44.03 19.32 2.46
C GLY A 908 -44.79 18.24 1.67
N LYS A 909 -44.54 18.08 0.39
CA LYS A 909 -45.26 17.11 -0.43
C LYS A 909 -44.40 15.87 -0.73
N ILE A 910 -45.09 14.74 -0.83
CA ILE A 910 -44.49 13.47 -1.26
C ILE A 910 -44.74 13.34 -2.78
N ILE A 911 -43.65 13.08 -3.52
CA ILE A 911 -43.70 12.84 -4.96
C ILE A 911 -43.28 11.39 -5.19
N ASN A 912 -44.20 10.63 -5.79
CA ASN A 912 -43.94 9.26 -6.20
C ASN A 912 -43.50 9.27 -7.67
N LEU A 913 -42.29 8.81 -7.94
CA LEU A 913 -41.82 8.60 -9.30
C LEU A 913 -42.44 7.33 -9.87
N GLU A 914 -42.67 7.31 -11.17
CA GLU A 914 -43.01 6.07 -11.85
C GLU A 914 -41.90 5.03 -11.63
N PRO A 915 -42.21 3.74 -11.45
CA PRO A 915 -41.23 2.70 -11.24
C PRO A 915 -40.20 2.65 -12.38
N PHE A 916 -38.94 2.42 -12.03
CA PHE A 916 -37.90 2.10 -13.01
C PHE A 916 -38.01 0.62 -13.39
N ILE A 917 -38.36 0.35 -14.65
CA ILE A 917 -38.56 -0.99 -15.16
C ILE A 917 -37.23 -1.55 -15.62
N ILE A 918 -36.75 -2.58 -14.89
CA ILE A 918 -35.52 -3.28 -15.22
C ILE A 918 -35.89 -4.52 -16.02
N LYS A 919 -35.41 -4.60 -17.24
CA LYS A 919 -35.61 -5.74 -18.15
C LYS A 919 -34.41 -6.65 -18.16
N VAL A 920 -34.66 -7.94 -18.35
CA VAL A 920 -33.60 -8.94 -18.53
C VAL A 920 -33.29 -9.02 -20.03
N SER A 921 -32.01 -8.88 -20.41
CA SER A 921 -31.58 -8.99 -21.79
C SER A 921 -31.75 -10.43 -22.28
N GLU A 922 -32.64 -10.61 -23.26
CA GLU A 922 -32.83 -11.90 -23.92
C GLU A 922 -31.64 -12.16 -24.85
N LYS A 923 -30.88 -13.22 -24.60
CA LYS A 923 -29.94 -13.74 -25.59
C LYS A 923 -30.76 -14.45 -26.66
N ARG A 924 -30.92 -13.82 -27.83
CA ARG A 924 -31.47 -14.52 -29.01
C ARG A 924 -30.48 -15.58 -29.45
N ILE A 925 -30.82 -16.86 -29.14
CA ILE A 925 -30.05 -17.98 -29.61
C ILE A 925 -30.59 -18.34 -30.99
N HIS A 926 -29.80 -18.09 -32.03
CA HIS A 926 -30.12 -18.55 -33.38
C HIS A 926 -29.90 -20.06 -33.44
N VAL A 927 -30.99 -20.81 -33.34
CA VAL A 927 -30.97 -22.23 -33.65
C VAL A 927 -30.97 -22.40 -35.18
N LYS A 928 -29.82 -22.72 -35.78
CA LYS A 928 -29.77 -23.19 -37.14
C LYS A 928 -30.43 -24.60 -37.15
N LYS A 929 -31.62 -24.68 -37.68
CA LYS A 929 -32.16 -26.00 -38.12
C LYS A 929 -31.34 -26.44 -39.33
N PHE A 930 -30.52 -27.46 -39.19
CA PHE A 930 -29.95 -28.14 -40.32
C PHE A 930 -31.10 -29.00 -40.88
N GLY A 931 -31.70 -28.53 -41.93
CA GLY A 931 -32.63 -29.33 -42.74
C GLY A 931 -31.87 -30.38 -43.53
N ASN A 932 -32.52 -31.50 -43.80
CA ASN A 932 -32.18 -32.74 -44.46
C ASN A 932 -31.03 -32.71 -45.41
#